data_5c63acc72efbc9e7e13d083e9f8b9441
#
_entry.id   5c63acc72efbc9e7e13d083e9f8b9441
#
_cell.length_a   1.000
_cell.length_b   1.000
_cell.length_c   1.000
_cell.angle_alpha   90.00
_cell.angle_beta   90.00
_cell.angle_gamma   90.00
#
_symmetry.space_group_name_H-M   'P 1'
#
loop_
_entity.id
_entity.type
_entity.pdbx_description
1 polymer ?
#
loop_
_entity_poly.entity_id
_entity_poly.type
_entity_poly.pdbx_seq_one_letter_code
_entity_poly.pdbx_strand_id
1 'polypeptide(L)'
;MKYSSCMNRLGCMLTVTALLMGVTSCEERFSESVPAAGEGNPVEVSLSFGFADEEDGYALSVPADSRAGEDGEGGAFSARLLPAAKTRTGEVTRPDALYQFHLMQYDRSGNLIGSVQYKETVPIGANFSTVPTSLTLQQATDCQLVVIVRGQGNTTPAISGNLANVQKQMMDTTLFKHTIPAGGLTQADINKMPYILHLLHVNVTADGKLQSPDGNYDTRLLLKRLAARLKVTWTVDDKNLTQKGYVLKEVKLCQVPVAFRLLPAKTDTKWGKTYPDEMVEYVDYYRLTNAADLAAGEKTVWIPANVRGASAKATSAYYRTKENAPTAASYMELVVDNVEKKERLYYRAYLGGRESTDFNLYENKDYNWDVHITSTNYQADRRIQLLDQSPVLSTNLVETSNCFMMKPGTNICFNPYKHEAGMNGYNVPLSGWNTHLTDGETLADNKKITDVKLIWQTKDDATSGDLVMGYAISRDDHSNLARITDGGDLQKARIHVKVPVSKGGNALIAAYSGSTIVWSWHFWITDYVPQGITSSVTYAQAQQLTQNGSVHQYATDAFKDGGAHVGKVIMDRNLCATAGGFPGENASLLEFAKRIGYLYYWGRKDPFLGSIDGTANELNVIYDGEGRGVKLGKVAYSKIPLVNSNTLQYVIEHPDHIITGSGSDQNNSRCSWYSLNETTTEYQYFV
;
A
#
# COMPACT_ATOMS: atom_id res chain seq x y z
N MET A 1 -59.26 -15.66 -10.57
CA MET A 1 -59.71 -15.79 -9.18
C MET A 1 -58.65 -15.18 -8.31
N LYS A 2 -58.75 -13.96 -7.94
CA LYS A 2 -59.17 -13.32 -6.68
C LYS A 2 -58.81 -14.14 -5.44
N TYR A 3 -57.90 -13.58 -4.61
CA TYR A 3 -57.99 -13.31 -3.17
C TYR A 3 -56.62 -12.84 -2.73
N SER A 4 -56.32 -11.61 -2.38
CA SER A 4 -56.82 -10.72 -1.33
C SER A 4 -56.41 -11.14 0.09
N SER A 5 -55.49 -10.34 0.67
CA SER A 5 -55.49 -9.76 2.02
C SER A 5 -55.59 -10.68 3.24
N CYS A 6 -54.62 -10.55 4.15
CA CYS A 6 -54.93 -10.30 5.57
C CYS A 6 -53.77 -9.68 6.35
N MET A 7 -53.94 -8.46 6.80
CA MET A 7 -53.30 -7.83 7.94
C MET A 7 -53.91 -8.37 9.24
N ASN A 8 -53.12 -8.56 10.28
CA ASN A 8 -53.47 -8.23 11.69
C ASN A 8 -52.24 -8.47 12.58
N ARG A 9 -51.69 -7.38 13.14
CA ARG A 9 -51.88 -6.88 14.50
C ARG A 9 -51.53 -7.87 15.61
N LEU A 10 -50.44 -7.54 16.35
CA LEU A 10 -50.58 -7.42 17.81
C LEU A 10 -49.51 -6.44 18.34
N GLY A 11 -49.97 -5.35 18.91
CA GLY A 11 -49.16 -4.40 19.65
C GLY A 11 -48.86 -4.91 21.05
N CYS A 12 -47.72 -4.58 21.56
CA CYS A 12 -47.43 -4.60 22.99
C CYS A 12 -47.07 -3.20 23.43
N MET A 13 -47.99 -2.54 24.07
CA MET A 13 -47.81 -1.32 24.86
C MET A 13 -46.93 -1.65 26.07
N LEU A 14 -45.83 -1.01 26.20
CA LEU A 14 -45.13 -0.83 27.48
C LEU A 14 -45.05 0.67 27.75
N THR A 15 -45.96 1.13 28.60
CA THR A 15 -45.92 2.43 29.25
C THR A 15 -44.76 2.47 30.25
N VAL A 16 -43.76 3.27 29.99
CA VAL A 16 -42.82 3.70 31.00
C VAL A 16 -43.05 5.18 31.28
N THR A 17 -43.56 5.43 32.47
CA THR A 17 -43.80 6.74 33.05
C THR A 17 -42.39 7.37 33.32
N ALA A 18 -41.99 8.32 32.51
CA ALA A 18 -40.82 9.13 32.79
C ALA A 18 -41.22 10.38 33.57
N LEU A 19 -40.62 10.51 34.73
CA LEU A 19 -40.71 11.64 35.61
C LEU A 19 -40.11 12.88 34.89
N LEU A 20 -40.95 13.88 34.70
CA LEU A 20 -40.53 15.21 34.26
C LEU A 20 -39.80 15.90 35.41
N MET A 21 -38.49 16.00 35.36
CA MET A 21 -37.77 17.12 35.99
C MET A 21 -37.39 18.10 34.90
N GLY A 22 -38.05 19.24 34.92
CA GLY A 22 -37.78 20.33 34.03
C GLY A 22 -36.42 20.95 34.30
N VAL A 23 -35.56 20.86 33.30
CA VAL A 23 -34.48 21.82 33.10
C VAL A 23 -34.92 22.66 31.92
N THR A 24 -35.40 23.86 32.22
CA THR A 24 -35.61 24.90 31.23
C THR A 24 -34.24 25.37 30.73
N SER A 25 -33.74 24.73 29.67
CA SER A 25 -32.74 25.34 28.84
C SER A 25 -33.44 26.37 27.97
N CYS A 26 -33.12 27.62 28.14
CA CYS A 26 -33.49 28.67 27.22
C CYS A 26 -32.86 28.38 25.85
N GLU A 27 -33.57 27.69 25.00
CA GLU A 27 -33.38 27.85 23.56
C GLU A 27 -33.99 29.17 23.16
N GLU A 28 -33.19 30.24 23.10
CA GLU A 28 -33.53 31.39 22.31
C GLU A 28 -33.61 30.92 20.84
N ARG A 29 -34.81 30.68 20.39
CA ARG A 29 -35.09 30.57 18.95
C ARG A 29 -34.88 31.95 18.34
N PHE A 30 -33.68 32.17 17.85
CA PHE A 30 -33.47 33.17 16.79
C PHE A 30 -34.16 32.59 15.53
N SER A 31 -35.41 32.96 15.34
CA SER A 31 -36.08 32.79 14.05
C SER A 31 -35.75 34.04 13.18
N GLU A 32 -34.46 34.26 12.94
CA GLU A 32 -34.02 35.03 11.77
C GLU A 32 -33.80 33.99 10.68
N SER A 33 -34.53 34.16 9.58
CA SER A 33 -34.28 33.42 8.34
C SER A 33 -32.82 33.54 7.96
N VAL A 34 -32.04 32.49 8.24
CA VAL A 34 -30.66 32.43 7.74
C VAL A 34 -30.75 32.49 6.22
N PRO A 35 -30.16 33.44 5.55
CA PRO A 35 -30.16 33.50 4.08
C PRO A 35 -29.60 32.13 3.60
N ALA A 36 -30.23 31.60 2.58
CA ALA A 36 -29.72 30.39 1.93
C ALA A 36 -28.25 30.64 1.52
N ALA A 37 -27.39 29.68 1.75
CA ALA A 37 -25.97 29.77 1.43
C ALA A 37 -25.82 30.19 -0.06
N GLY A 38 -25.28 31.39 -0.32
CA GLY A 38 -25.08 31.93 -1.66
C GLY A 38 -25.84 33.23 -1.96
N GLU A 39 -26.68 33.73 -1.06
CA GLU A 39 -27.45 35.00 -1.29
C GLU A 39 -26.82 36.24 -0.67
N GLY A 40 -25.63 36.15 -0.07
CA GLY A 40 -24.95 37.32 0.48
C GLY A 40 -24.33 38.23 -0.59
N ASN A 41 -24.29 39.54 -0.34
CA ASN A 41 -23.62 40.45 -1.24
C ASN A 41 -22.10 40.21 -1.26
N PRO A 42 -21.43 40.38 -2.42
CA PRO A 42 -19.98 40.35 -2.47
C PRO A 42 -19.41 41.52 -1.67
N VAL A 43 -18.41 41.21 -0.85
CA VAL A 43 -17.70 42.20 -0.02
C VAL A 43 -16.21 42.09 -0.26
N GLU A 44 -15.52 43.21 -0.31
CA GLU A 44 -14.07 43.23 -0.34
C GLU A 44 -13.52 43.01 1.06
N VAL A 45 -12.62 42.05 1.17
CA VAL A 45 -11.90 41.73 2.41
C VAL A 45 -10.41 41.98 2.19
N SER A 46 -9.74 42.54 3.18
CA SER A 46 -8.29 42.74 3.16
C SER A 46 -7.68 41.78 4.18
N LEU A 47 -7.04 40.70 3.67
CA LEU A 47 -6.54 39.60 4.50
C LEU A 47 -5.03 39.60 4.54
N SER A 48 -4.48 39.36 5.74
CA SER A 48 -3.07 39.08 5.97
C SER A 48 -2.88 37.64 6.42
N PHE A 49 -1.91 36.94 5.83
CA PHE A 49 -1.58 35.56 6.15
C PHE A 49 -0.23 35.53 6.85
N GLY A 50 -0.09 34.60 7.80
CA GLY A 50 1.16 34.27 8.44
C GLY A 50 1.41 32.76 8.32
N PHE A 51 2.49 32.31 8.92
CA PHE A 51 2.78 30.88 9.02
C PHE A 51 2.61 30.43 10.46
N ALA A 52 1.92 29.31 10.64
CA ALA A 52 1.88 28.63 11.91
C ALA A 52 3.29 28.14 12.27
N ASP A 53 3.64 28.19 13.54
CA ASP A 53 4.87 27.58 14.02
C ASP A 53 4.79 26.07 13.82
N GLU A 54 5.94 25.47 13.54
CA GLU A 54 6.07 24.03 13.46
C GLU A 54 5.84 23.41 14.83
N GLU A 55 5.00 22.40 14.87
CA GLU A 55 4.71 21.66 16.07
C GLU A 55 5.75 20.54 16.28
N ASP A 56 6.19 20.34 17.52
CA ASP A 56 7.03 19.18 17.87
C ASP A 56 6.19 17.90 17.82
N GLY A 57 6.62 16.93 16.99
CA GLY A 57 5.98 15.61 16.91
C GLY A 57 6.01 14.82 18.22
N TYR A 58 6.93 15.18 19.11
CA TYR A 58 7.02 14.62 20.46
C TYR A 58 5.95 15.17 21.41
N ALA A 59 5.38 16.33 21.12
CA ALA A 59 4.34 16.91 21.96
C ALA A 59 3.07 16.05 21.92
N LEU A 60 2.50 15.77 23.08
CA LEU A 60 1.23 15.03 23.20
C LEU A 60 0.09 15.85 22.58
N SER A 61 -0.72 15.21 21.79
CA SER A 61 -1.97 15.78 21.28
C SER A 61 -3.13 15.69 22.27
N VAL A 62 -2.89 15.13 23.47
CA VAL A 62 -3.89 14.90 24.54
C VAL A 62 -3.24 15.17 25.90
N PRO A 63 -3.98 15.72 26.90
CA PRO A 63 -3.45 15.92 28.25
C PRO A 63 -2.93 14.61 28.87
N ALA A 64 -1.78 14.71 29.52
CA ALA A 64 -1.03 13.60 30.06
C ALA A 64 -1.73 12.99 31.29
N ASP A 65 -2.42 11.88 31.08
CA ASP A 65 -2.87 11.00 32.17
C ASP A 65 -2.41 9.54 31.99
N SER A 66 -1.47 9.28 31.08
CA SER A 66 -0.78 8.00 31.05
C SER A 66 0.73 8.23 30.89
N ARG A 67 1.47 7.87 31.92
CA ARG A 67 2.92 7.73 31.86
C ARG A 67 3.21 6.70 30.77
N ALA A 68 3.68 7.17 29.62
CA ALA A 68 4.32 6.30 28.64
C ALA A 68 5.46 5.61 29.38
N GLY A 69 5.41 4.30 29.49
CA GLY A 69 6.46 3.53 30.11
C GLY A 69 7.78 3.85 29.40
N GLU A 70 8.78 4.27 30.16
CA GLU A 70 10.16 4.32 29.68
C GLU A 70 10.47 2.96 29.08
N ASP A 71 10.98 2.93 27.87
CA ASP A 71 11.39 1.69 27.19
C ASP A 71 12.36 0.95 28.11
N GLY A 72 11.91 -0.20 28.64
CA GLY A 72 12.74 -1.03 29.50
C GLY A 72 14.03 -1.39 28.79
N GLU A 73 15.15 -1.24 29.46
CA GLU A 73 16.46 -1.70 29.03
C GLU A 73 16.39 -3.21 28.78
N GLY A 74 16.50 -3.64 27.54
CA GLY A 74 16.54 -5.08 27.22
C GLY A 74 16.20 -5.50 25.81
N GLY A 75 15.86 -4.59 24.90
CA GLY A 75 15.62 -4.92 23.49
C GLY A 75 16.88 -5.04 22.67
N ALA A 76 16.76 -5.72 21.52
CA ALA A 76 17.85 -5.85 20.57
C ALA A 76 18.13 -4.53 19.80
N PHE A 77 17.21 -3.58 19.85
CA PHE A 77 17.42 -2.20 19.44
C PHE A 77 16.39 -1.27 20.09
N SER A 78 16.72 0.00 20.18
CA SER A 78 15.79 1.05 20.57
C SER A 78 15.44 1.91 19.34
N ALA A 79 14.20 2.38 19.31
CA ALA A 79 13.72 3.39 18.36
C ALA A 79 12.88 4.38 19.16
N ARG A 80 13.36 5.62 19.29
CA ARG A 80 12.79 6.62 20.19
C ARG A 80 12.52 7.91 19.44
N LEU A 81 11.35 8.49 19.66
CA LEU A 81 11.05 9.85 19.24
C LEU A 81 11.61 10.81 20.29
N LEU A 82 12.49 11.69 19.86
CA LEU A 82 13.12 12.71 20.69
C LEU A 82 12.46 14.08 20.46
N PRO A 83 12.50 14.99 21.44
CA PRO A 83 12.08 16.36 21.21
C PRO A 83 12.82 17.02 20.05
N ALA A 84 12.11 17.76 19.22
CA ALA A 84 12.73 18.51 18.14
C ALA A 84 13.51 19.72 18.68
N ALA A 85 14.72 19.96 18.14
CA ALA A 85 15.49 21.15 18.50
C ALA A 85 14.79 22.41 17.97
N LYS A 86 14.49 23.35 18.88
CA LYS A 86 13.77 24.59 18.55
C LYS A 86 14.60 25.67 17.81
N THR A 87 15.93 25.54 17.77
CA THR A 87 16.83 26.56 17.21
C THR A 87 17.48 26.09 15.94
N ARG A 88 17.03 26.67 14.83
CA ARG A 88 17.68 26.53 13.51
C ARG A 88 18.23 27.89 13.11
N THR A 89 19.45 28.18 13.50
CA THR A 89 20.09 29.44 13.12
C THR A 89 20.57 29.33 11.67
N GLY A 90 20.03 30.18 10.79
CA GLY A 90 20.49 30.32 9.40
C GLY A 90 19.84 29.41 8.35
N GLU A 91 18.89 28.55 8.71
CA GLU A 91 18.15 27.73 7.74
C GLU A 91 16.99 28.52 7.12
N VAL A 92 16.86 28.52 5.79
CA VAL A 92 15.67 29.02 5.10
C VAL A 92 14.53 28.05 5.35
N THR A 93 13.51 28.48 6.10
CA THR A 93 12.40 27.62 6.51
C THR A 93 11.07 27.99 5.88
N ARG A 94 10.96 29.20 5.29
CA ARG A 94 9.70 29.75 4.79
C ARG A 94 9.86 30.36 3.40
N PRO A 95 8.84 30.28 2.53
CA PRO A 95 8.89 30.86 1.19
C PRO A 95 8.97 32.41 1.25
N ASP A 96 9.46 33.00 0.18
CA ASP A 96 9.52 34.48 0.01
C ASP A 96 8.20 35.08 -0.48
N ALA A 97 7.28 34.24 -0.97
CA ALA A 97 5.92 34.60 -1.34
C ALA A 97 4.99 33.37 -1.23
N LEU A 98 3.69 33.60 -1.19
CA LEU A 98 2.71 32.51 -1.30
C LEU A 98 2.42 32.29 -2.79
N TYR A 99 2.91 31.18 -3.32
CA TYR A 99 2.79 30.82 -4.73
C TYR A 99 1.58 29.93 -4.99
N GLN A 100 0.88 30.15 -6.10
CA GLN A 100 -0.32 29.40 -6.49
C GLN A 100 -1.38 29.42 -5.37
N PHE A 101 -1.69 30.61 -4.93
CA PHE A 101 -2.62 30.88 -3.84
C PHE A 101 -4.06 30.75 -4.31
N HIS A 102 -4.86 29.97 -3.57
CA HIS A 102 -6.29 29.81 -3.77
C HIS A 102 -7.02 30.08 -2.46
N LEU A 103 -8.08 30.89 -2.53
CA LEU A 103 -9.01 31.11 -1.43
C LEU A 103 -10.41 30.66 -1.88
N MET A 104 -11.05 29.87 -1.06
CA MET A 104 -12.39 29.32 -1.29
C MET A 104 -13.26 29.53 -0.07
N GLN A 105 -14.50 29.89 -0.29
CA GLN A 105 -15.52 30.02 0.73
C GLN A 105 -16.58 28.94 0.50
N TYR A 106 -16.92 28.20 1.53
CA TYR A 106 -17.92 27.14 1.48
C TYR A 106 -19.00 27.37 2.51
N ASP A 107 -20.21 26.94 2.20
CA ASP A 107 -21.27 26.83 3.19
C ASP A 107 -20.94 25.70 4.21
N ARG A 108 -21.78 25.56 5.20
CA ARG A 108 -21.67 24.52 6.22
C ARG A 108 -21.70 23.10 5.64
N SER A 109 -22.40 22.91 4.52
CA SER A 109 -22.54 21.63 3.80
C SER A 109 -21.39 21.36 2.84
N GLY A 110 -20.46 22.32 2.65
CA GLY A 110 -19.32 22.20 1.76
C GLY A 110 -19.62 22.60 0.31
N ASN A 111 -20.72 23.27 0.03
CA ASN A 111 -20.96 23.85 -1.30
C ASN A 111 -20.19 25.16 -1.44
N LEU A 112 -19.61 25.38 -2.61
CA LEU A 112 -18.84 26.59 -2.90
C LEU A 112 -19.78 27.82 -2.90
N ILE A 113 -19.42 28.85 -2.13
CA ILE A 113 -20.07 30.16 -2.13
C ILE A 113 -19.22 31.10 -2.99
N GLY A 114 -19.84 31.74 -3.98
CA GLY A 114 -19.16 32.65 -4.91
C GLY A 114 -18.20 31.90 -5.84
N SER A 115 -16.97 32.34 -5.95
CA SER A 115 -15.97 31.80 -6.86
C SER A 115 -14.63 31.55 -6.14
N VAL A 116 -13.83 30.61 -6.68
CA VAL A 116 -12.44 30.43 -6.24
C VAL A 116 -11.64 31.69 -6.55
N GLN A 117 -11.05 32.31 -5.54
CA GLN A 117 -10.13 33.41 -5.68
C GLN A 117 -8.74 32.88 -5.92
N TYR A 118 -8.14 33.20 -7.05
CA TYR A 118 -6.80 32.74 -7.42
C TYR A 118 -5.83 33.94 -7.55
N LYS A 119 -4.65 33.78 -7.00
CA LYS A 119 -3.50 34.64 -7.25
C LYS A 119 -2.25 33.80 -7.49
N GLU A 120 -1.52 34.09 -8.56
CA GLU A 120 -0.27 33.37 -8.83
C GLU A 120 0.74 33.55 -7.71
N THR A 121 0.80 34.77 -7.16
CA THR A 121 1.72 35.16 -6.08
C THR A 121 1.06 36.13 -5.14
N VAL A 122 1.17 35.89 -3.83
CA VAL A 122 0.83 36.85 -2.78
C VAL A 122 2.13 37.20 -2.04
N PRO A 123 2.52 38.53 -2.03
CA PRO A 123 3.76 38.97 -1.43
C PRO A 123 3.82 38.68 0.08
N ILE A 124 5.00 38.41 0.59
CA ILE A 124 5.29 38.30 2.02
C ILE A 124 6.12 39.50 2.45
N GLY A 125 5.68 40.21 3.50
CA GLY A 125 6.42 41.27 4.13
C GLY A 125 7.47 40.80 5.14
N ALA A 126 8.02 41.73 5.89
CA ALA A 126 8.96 41.42 6.97
C ALA A 126 8.30 40.51 8.01
N ASN A 127 9.10 39.64 8.64
CA ASN A 127 8.64 38.68 9.64
C ASN A 127 7.61 37.66 9.11
N PHE A 128 7.66 37.35 7.80
CA PHE A 128 6.78 36.36 7.15
C PHE A 128 5.27 36.66 7.30
N SER A 129 4.90 37.92 7.55
CA SER A 129 3.53 38.34 7.43
C SER A 129 3.27 38.78 6.00
N THR A 130 2.13 38.41 5.44
CA THR A 130 1.77 38.85 4.09
C THR A 130 1.40 40.36 4.10
N VAL A 131 1.64 40.99 2.97
CA VAL A 131 1.03 42.27 2.69
C VAL A 131 -0.49 42.08 2.59
N PRO A 132 -1.32 42.93 3.22
CA PRO A 132 -2.77 42.84 3.10
C PRO A 132 -3.20 42.72 1.63
N THR A 133 -3.94 41.69 1.31
CA THR A 133 -4.37 41.39 -0.05
C THR A 133 -5.88 41.54 -0.15
N SER A 134 -6.35 42.37 -1.08
CA SER A 134 -7.78 42.52 -1.36
C SER A 134 -8.30 41.27 -2.09
N LEU A 135 -9.35 40.69 -1.55
CA LEU A 135 -10.03 39.52 -2.04
C LEU A 135 -11.55 39.77 -1.95
N THR A 136 -12.31 39.06 -2.78
CA THR A 136 -13.79 39.17 -2.76
C THR A 136 -14.37 37.92 -2.14
N LEU A 137 -15.11 38.08 -1.04
CA LEU A 137 -15.91 37.02 -0.41
C LEU A 137 -17.40 37.38 -0.48
N GLN A 138 -18.25 36.43 -0.18
CA GLN A 138 -19.68 36.71 -0.01
C GLN A 138 -19.99 36.88 1.47
N GLN A 139 -20.85 37.84 1.79
CA GLN A 139 -21.38 37.96 3.14
C GLN A 139 -22.05 36.66 3.52
N ALA A 140 -21.63 36.04 4.64
CA ALA A 140 -22.16 34.77 5.09
C ALA A 140 -21.96 34.59 6.58
N THR A 141 -22.84 33.81 7.18
CA THR A 141 -22.76 33.40 8.59
C THR A 141 -22.39 31.93 8.64
N ASP A 142 -21.46 31.57 9.53
CA ASP A 142 -21.04 30.19 9.78
C ASP A 142 -20.62 29.43 8.51
N CYS A 143 -19.85 30.08 7.66
CA CYS A 143 -19.24 29.48 6.48
C CYS A 143 -17.86 28.89 6.80
N GLN A 144 -17.30 28.15 5.85
CA GLN A 144 -15.94 27.62 5.92
C GLN A 144 -15.02 28.44 4.99
N LEU A 145 -13.82 28.73 5.44
CA LEU A 145 -12.81 29.41 4.63
C LEU A 145 -11.61 28.49 4.44
N VAL A 146 -11.26 28.21 3.20
CA VAL A 146 -10.14 27.34 2.84
C VAL A 146 -9.12 28.11 2.04
N VAL A 147 -7.87 28.06 2.47
CA VAL A 147 -6.72 28.57 1.74
C VAL A 147 -5.82 27.42 1.36
N ILE A 148 -5.45 27.33 0.09
CA ILE A 148 -4.46 26.38 -0.41
C ILE A 148 -3.38 27.17 -1.14
N VAL A 149 -2.15 27.03 -0.68
CA VAL A 149 -0.94 27.52 -1.34
C VAL A 149 -0.16 26.31 -1.83
N ARG A 150 -0.10 26.13 -3.13
CA ARG A 150 0.51 24.91 -3.69
C ARG A 150 2.03 24.96 -3.81
N GLY A 151 2.61 26.15 -3.71
CA GLY A 151 4.03 26.38 -3.95
C GLY A 151 4.37 26.66 -5.41
N GLN A 152 5.54 27.21 -5.64
CA GLN A 152 6.01 27.67 -6.94
C GLN A 152 6.04 26.54 -7.99
N GLY A 153 5.40 26.76 -9.12
CA GLY A 153 5.36 25.79 -10.22
C GLY A 153 4.31 24.67 -10.09
N ASN A 154 3.62 24.55 -8.96
CA ASN A 154 2.63 23.50 -8.71
C ASN A 154 1.23 23.94 -9.20
N THR A 155 0.92 23.71 -10.45
CA THR A 155 -0.34 24.15 -11.07
C THR A 155 -1.42 23.08 -11.18
N THR A 156 -1.09 21.82 -10.94
CA THR A 156 -2.01 20.68 -11.02
C THR A 156 -2.24 20.02 -9.66
N PRO A 157 -3.42 19.44 -9.40
CA PRO A 157 -4.65 19.51 -10.19
C PRO A 157 -5.32 20.91 -10.11
N ALA A 158 -6.25 21.18 -11.02
CA ALA A 158 -7.07 22.39 -10.93
C ALA A 158 -7.97 22.32 -9.69
N ILE A 159 -7.99 23.38 -8.89
CA ILE A 159 -8.82 23.45 -7.70
C ILE A 159 -10.18 24.03 -8.08
N SER A 160 -11.24 23.22 -7.96
CA SER A 160 -12.61 23.64 -8.28
C SER A 160 -13.64 22.74 -7.59
N GLY A 161 -14.86 23.24 -7.54
CA GLY A 161 -16.00 22.47 -7.06
C GLY A 161 -16.23 22.55 -5.55
N ASN A 162 -17.03 21.64 -5.04
CA ASN A 162 -17.39 21.57 -3.63
C ASN A 162 -16.20 21.07 -2.76
N LEU A 163 -16.31 21.30 -1.46
CA LEU A 163 -15.30 20.95 -0.48
C LEU A 163 -14.89 19.47 -0.53
N ALA A 164 -15.87 18.57 -0.69
CA ALA A 164 -15.60 17.13 -0.75
C ALA A 164 -14.73 16.75 -1.96
N ASN A 165 -14.88 17.45 -3.09
CA ASN A 165 -14.02 17.22 -4.26
C ASN A 165 -12.60 17.73 -4.01
N VAL A 166 -12.44 18.89 -3.40
CA VAL A 166 -11.12 19.45 -3.05
C VAL A 166 -10.41 18.55 -2.04
N GLN A 167 -11.14 17.98 -1.08
CA GLN A 167 -10.61 17.07 -0.08
C GLN A 167 -10.11 15.73 -0.67
N LYS A 168 -10.57 15.34 -1.86
CA LYS A 168 -10.08 14.16 -2.58
C LYS A 168 -8.82 14.43 -3.42
N GLN A 169 -8.50 15.70 -3.67
CA GLN A 169 -7.39 16.06 -4.55
C GLN A 169 -6.03 15.81 -3.89
N MET A 170 -5.11 15.32 -4.72
CA MET A 170 -3.73 15.03 -4.34
C MET A 170 -2.79 15.85 -5.21
N MET A 171 -1.67 16.25 -4.66
CA MET A 171 -0.59 16.93 -5.36
C MET A 171 0.65 16.05 -5.33
N ASP A 172 1.22 15.79 -6.50
CA ASP A 172 2.44 15.02 -6.64
C ASP A 172 3.63 15.71 -5.94
N THR A 173 4.50 14.92 -5.36
CA THR A 173 5.71 15.40 -4.68
C THR A 173 6.88 15.65 -5.63
N THR A 174 6.76 15.33 -6.93
CA THR A 174 7.89 15.40 -7.89
C THR A 174 8.54 16.78 -8.00
N LEU A 175 7.78 17.85 -7.77
CA LEU A 175 8.31 19.22 -7.79
C LEU A 175 8.99 19.62 -6.48
N PHE A 176 8.94 18.77 -5.47
CA PHE A 176 9.38 19.06 -4.13
C PHE A 176 10.71 18.35 -3.83
N LYS A 177 11.64 19.06 -3.19
CA LYS A 177 12.92 18.47 -2.81
C LYS A 177 12.81 17.69 -1.50
N HIS A 178 12.87 16.39 -1.59
CA HIS A 178 12.65 15.49 -0.47
C HIS A 178 13.78 15.51 0.57
N THR A 179 15.03 15.54 0.11
CA THR A 179 16.21 15.50 0.97
C THR A 179 16.66 16.90 1.33
N ILE A 180 16.89 17.15 2.61
CA ILE A 180 17.50 18.38 3.10
C ILE A 180 19.01 18.18 3.07
N PRO A 181 19.78 18.93 2.24
CA PRO A 181 21.23 18.88 2.23
C PRO A 181 21.82 19.40 3.55
N ALA A 182 23.07 19.06 3.83
CA ALA A 182 23.75 19.53 5.05
C ALA A 182 23.80 21.06 5.16
N GLY A 183 23.80 21.79 4.04
CA GLY A 183 23.73 23.26 3.99
C GLY A 183 22.32 23.84 4.05
N GLY A 184 21.29 23.03 4.30
CA GLY A 184 19.89 23.45 4.27
C GLY A 184 19.28 23.46 2.85
N LEU A 185 18.02 23.86 2.77
CA LEU A 185 17.31 24.08 1.49
C LEU A 185 17.57 25.50 0.98
N THR A 186 17.60 25.63 -0.34
CA THR A 186 17.61 26.96 -0.97
C THR A 186 16.24 27.63 -0.88
N GLN A 187 16.20 28.96 -1.07
CA GLN A 187 14.92 29.67 -1.16
C GLN A 187 14.01 29.09 -2.27
N ALA A 188 14.59 28.75 -3.41
CA ALA A 188 13.86 28.14 -4.52
C ALA A 188 13.26 26.77 -4.18
N ASP A 189 13.93 25.98 -3.33
CA ASP A 189 13.40 24.71 -2.84
C ASP A 189 12.21 24.95 -1.89
N ILE A 190 12.33 25.91 -0.99
CA ILE A 190 11.30 26.24 0.00
C ILE A 190 10.08 26.93 -0.66
N ASN A 191 10.27 27.69 -1.71
CA ASN A 191 9.17 28.30 -2.46
C ASN A 191 8.19 27.29 -3.06
N LYS A 192 8.61 26.04 -3.20
CA LYS A 192 7.76 24.92 -3.67
C LYS A 192 6.95 24.26 -2.57
N MET A 193 7.16 24.64 -1.31
CA MET A 193 6.47 24.05 -0.17
C MET A 193 4.98 24.40 -0.19
N PRO A 194 4.07 23.40 -0.07
CA PRO A 194 2.65 23.65 0.02
C PRO A 194 2.22 24.00 1.46
N TYR A 195 1.23 24.91 1.55
CA TYR A 195 0.62 25.32 2.83
C TYR A 195 -0.89 25.33 2.72
N ILE A 196 -1.57 25.14 3.84
CA ILE A 196 -3.03 25.19 3.93
C ILE A 196 -3.49 25.96 5.16
N LEU A 197 -4.73 26.45 5.07
CA LEU A 197 -5.54 26.87 6.18
C LEU A 197 -6.98 26.41 5.94
N HIS A 198 -7.62 25.84 6.94
CA HIS A 198 -9.04 25.53 6.91
C HIS A 198 -9.70 26.02 8.20
N LEU A 199 -10.52 27.06 8.07
CA LEU A 199 -11.36 27.59 9.15
C LEU A 199 -12.78 27.00 8.94
N LEU A 200 -13.27 26.29 9.94
CA LEU A 200 -14.54 25.56 9.86
C LEU A 200 -15.77 26.44 10.13
N HIS A 201 -15.60 27.51 10.90
CA HIS A 201 -16.68 28.37 11.34
C HIS A 201 -16.24 29.84 11.22
N VAL A 202 -16.74 30.55 10.23
CA VAL A 202 -16.38 31.94 9.93
C VAL A 202 -17.63 32.72 9.56
N ASN A 203 -17.78 33.92 10.13
CA ASN A 203 -18.72 34.92 9.66
C ASN A 203 -17.98 35.93 8.77
N VAL A 204 -18.51 36.19 7.61
CA VAL A 204 -18.07 37.26 6.73
C VAL A 204 -19.10 38.39 6.82
N THR A 205 -18.71 39.51 7.44
CA THR A 205 -19.62 40.65 7.71
C THR A 205 -19.78 41.54 6.50
N ALA A 206 -20.82 42.37 6.50
CA ALA A 206 -21.11 43.32 5.42
C ALA A 206 -20.00 44.38 5.25
N ASP A 207 -19.21 44.68 6.28
CA ASP A 207 -18.06 45.57 6.24
C ASP A 207 -16.73 44.86 5.92
N GLY A 208 -16.80 43.58 5.46
CA GLY A 208 -15.64 42.83 4.99
C GLY A 208 -14.74 42.30 6.10
N LYS A 209 -15.23 42.15 7.32
CA LYS A 209 -14.48 41.57 8.42
C LYS A 209 -14.78 40.09 8.54
N LEU A 210 -13.76 39.31 8.90
CA LEU A 210 -13.91 37.95 9.32
C LEU A 210 -14.11 37.89 10.84
N GLN A 211 -15.10 37.13 11.29
CA GLN A 211 -15.39 36.91 12.71
C GLN A 211 -15.61 35.47 12.99
N SER A 212 -15.16 34.98 14.16
CA SER A 212 -15.60 33.70 14.68
C SER A 212 -17.05 33.78 15.17
N PRO A 213 -17.75 32.65 15.37
CA PRO A 213 -19.10 32.67 15.94
C PRO A 213 -19.20 33.32 17.31
N ASP A 214 -18.11 33.31 18.10
CA ASP A 214 -17.99 33.92 19.42
C ASP A 214 -17.45 35.38 19.39
N GLY A 215 -17.28 35.93 18.21
CA GLY A 215 -16.95 37.37 18.01
C GLY A 215 -15.47 37.73 18.16
N ASN A 216 -14.61 36.79 18.47
CA ASN A 216 -13.18 37.03 18.68
C ASN A 216 -12.32 36.40 17.59
N TYR A 217 -11.82 37.19 16.64
CA TYR A 217 -10.78 36.73 15.72
C TYR A 217 -9.45 37.40 15.94
N ASP A 218 -8.41 36.58 16.05
CA ASP A 218 -7.06 37.00 15.70
C ASP A 218 -7.07 37.21 14.16
N THR A 219 -6.80 38.45 13.73
CA THR A 219 -6.79 38.82 12.32
C THR A 219 -5.68 38.14 11.50
N ARG A 220 -4.84 37.34 12.14
CA ARG A 220 -3.76 36.62 11.50
C ARG A 220 -4.22 35.23 11.08
N LEU A 221 -4.31 35.01 9.77
CA LEU A 221 -4.63 33.72 9.18
C LEU A 221 -3.34 32.90 9.05
N LEU A 222 -3.16 31.91 9.93
CA LEU A 222 -1.93 31.14 10.02
C LEU A 222 -1.98 29.88 9.14
N LEU A 223 -1.15 29.86 8.11
CA LEU A 223 -0.99 28.76 7.18
C LEU A 223 -0.12 27.65 7.79
N LYS A 224 -0.56 26.40 7.70
CA LYS A 224 0.19 25.22 8.10
C LYS A 224 0.86 24.57 6.89
N ARG A 225 2.13 24.22 7.03
CA ARG A 225 2.88 23.47 6.01
C ARG A 225 2.29 22.07 5.84
N LEU A 226 2.07 21.61 4.61
CA LEU A 226 1.55 20.27 4.32
C LEU A 226 2.58 19.15 4.55
N ALA A 227 3.87 19.45 4.51
CA ALA A 227 4.91 18.48 4.79
C ALA A 227 5.16 18.33 6.28
N ALA A 228 5.50 17.11 6.68
CA ALA A 228 6.20 16.82 7.93
C ALA A 228 7.71 16.85 7.71
N ARG A 229 8.47 17.32 8.69
CA ARG A 229 9.92 17.19 8.69
C ARG A 229 10.30 15.97 9.52
N LEU A 230 11.06 15.07 8.92
CA LEU A 230 11.52 13.86 9.56
C LEU A 230 13.05 13.84 9.58
N LYS A 231 13.63 13.91 10.76
CA LYS A 231 15.03 13.60 11.01
C LYS A 231 15.11 12.21 11.62
N VAL A 232 15.98 11.36 11.08
CA VAL A 232 16.29 10.07 11.65
C VAL A 232 17.79 9.98 11.86
N THR A 233 18.20 9.56 13.06
CA THR A 233 19.55 9.19 13.40
C THR A 233 19.64 7.68 13.61
N TRP A 234 20.78 7.08 13.32
CA TRP A 234 21.02 5.67 13.58
C TRP A 234 22.45 5.40 14.02
N THR A 235 22.55 4.43 14.92
CA THR A 235 23.84 3.92 15.40
C THR A 235 23.81 2.41 15.50
N VAL A 236 24.96 1.79 15.32
CA VAL A 236 25.16 0.34 15.48
C VAL A 236 26.20 0.10 16.53
N ASP A 237 25.88 -0.72 17.54
CA ASP A 237 26.81 -1.04 18.62
C ASP A 237 28.03 -1.78 18.11
N ASP A 238 29.21 -1.20 18.35
CA ASP A 238 30.47 -1.76 17.85
C ASP A 238 30.78 -3.12 18.47
N LYS A 239 30.68 -3.23 19.79
CA LYS A 239 31.04 -4.45 20.53
C LYS A 239 30.14 -5.63 20.22
N ASN A 240 28.84 -5.39 20.09
CA ASN A 240 27.86 -6.45 19.95
C ASN A 240 27.58 -6.82 18.50
N LEU A 241 27.88 -5.94 17.55
CA LEU A 241 27.64 -6.18 16.13
C LEU A 241 28.94 -6.10 15.31
N THR A 242 29.59 -4.95 15.22
CA THR A 242 30.71 -4.73 14.30
C THR A 242 31.87 -5.66 14.59
N GLN A 243 32.28 -5.80 15.85
CA GLN A 243 33.35 -6.71 16.26
C GLN A 243 32.98 -8.20 16.11
N LYS A 244 31.69 -8.51 15.92
CA LYS A 244 31.20 -9.86 15.60
C LYS A 244 30.97 -10.09 14.11
N GLY A 245 31.44 -9.20 13.25
CA GLY A 245 31.35 -9.31 11.80
C GLY A 245 30.02 -8.86 11.18
N TYR A 246 29.16 -8.19 11.95
CA TYR A 246 27.92 -7.61 11.41
C TYR A 246 28.18 -6.20 10.89
N VAL A 247 27.77 -5.93 9.67
CA VAL A 247 27.99 -4.65 8.98
C VAL A 247 26.66 -4.08 8.50
N LEU A 248 26.41 -2.81 8.82
CA LEU A 248 25.27 -2.08 8.27
C LEU A 248 25.43 -1.93 6.76
N LYS A 249 24.47 -2.44 6.01
CA LYS A 249 24.48 -2.47 4.54
C LYS A 249 23.51 -1.48 3.93
N GLU A 250 22.43 -1.19 4.62
CA GLU A 250 21.36 -0.40 4.05
C GLU A 250 20.52 0.28 5.14
N VAL A 251 20.11 1.51 4.86
CA VAL A 251 19.12 2.24 5.66
C VAL A 251 18.04 2.77 4.71
N LYS A 252 16.79 2.39 4.97
CA LYS A 252 15.64 2.80 4.17
C LYS A 252 14.61 3.52 5.02
N LEU A 253 13.93 4.48 4.40
CA LEU A 253 12.64 5.00 4.87
C LEU A 253 11.54 4.45 3.96
N CYS A 254 10.71 3.61 4.52
CA CYS A 254 9.72 2.83 3.78
C CYS A 254 8.30 3.33 4.06
N GLN A 255 7.38 3.06 3.13
CA GLN A 255 5.95 3.35 3.26
C GLN A 255 5.68 4.85 3.41
N VAL A 256 6.29 5.66 2.56
CA VAL A 256 6.00 7.09 2.47
C VAL A 256 5.14 7.35 1.24
N PRO A 257 4.03 8.10 1.38
CA PRO A 257 3.18 8.40 0.22
C PRO A 257 3.89 9.34 -0.77
N VAL A 258 3.65 9.14 -2.06
CA VAL A 258 4.24 9.96 -3.13
C VAL A 258 3.50 11.27 -3.39
N ALA A 259 2.40 11.53 -2.69
CA ALA A 259 1.56 12.70 -2.91
C ALA A 259 1.09 13.35 -1.62
N PHE A 260 0.93 14.68 -1.65
CA PHE A 260 0.30 15.45 -0.59
C PHE A 260 -1.22 15.46 -0.77
N ARG A 261 -1.96 15.23 0.30
CA ARG A 261 -3.38 15.58 0.34
C ARG A 261 -3.51 17.10 0.42
N LEU A 262 -4.12 17.76 -0.58
CA LEU A 262 -4.22 19.22 -0.61
C LEU A 262 -5.06 19.77 0.54
N LEU A 263 -6.12 19.07 0.90
CA LEU A 263 -6.97 19.47 2.03
C LEU A 263 -7.40 18.21 2.78
N PRO A 264 -6.70 17.83 3.86
CA PRO A 264 -7.11 16.69 4.69
C PRO A 264 -8.53 16.93 5.24
N ALA A 265 -9.38 15.91 5.13
CA ALA A 265 -10.72 15.97 5.69
C ALA A 265 -10.64 15.97 7.22
N LYS A 266 -11.10 17.06 7.84
CA LYS A 266 -11.24 17.18 9.30
C LYS A 266 -12.69 16.92 9.67
N THR A 267 -12.90 16.10 10.70
CA THR A 267 -14.19 16.00 11.36
C THR A 267 -14.08 16.67 12.71
N ASP A 268 -15.13 17.37 13.14
CA ASP A 268 -15.15 18.12 14.41
C ASP A 268 -14.82 17.27 15.65
N THR A 269 -14.86 15.95 15.54
CA THR A 269 -14.80 15.06 16.70
C THR A 269 -13.55 14.24 16.83
N LYS A 270 -12.69 14.18 15.88
CA LYS A 270 -11.38 13.50 15.86
C LYS A 270 -11.01 13.14 14.42
N TRP A 271 -9.76 13.20 14.09
CA TRP A 271 -9.18 12.64 12.89
C TRP A 271 -9.51 11.14 12.76
N GLY A 272 -10.72 10.82 12.38
CA GLY A 272 -11.18 9.44 12.28
C GLY A 272 -10.82 8.75 10.98
N LYS A 273 -10.23 9.51 10.03
CA LYS A 273 -9.88 8.97 8.70
C LYS A 273 -8.39 9.05 8.47
N THR A 274 -7.86 7.93 7.96
CA THR A 274 -6.50 7.85 7.44
C THR A 274 -6.36 8.71 6.19
N TYR A 275 -5.21 9.35 6.01
CA TYR A 275 -4.83 10.05 4.80
C TYR A 275 -3.31 10.07 4.62
N PRO A 276 -2.78 10.13 3.38
CA PRO A 276 -3.56 9.94 2.16
C PRO A 276 -4.22 8.57 2.14
N ASP A 277 -5.09 8.35 1.18
CA ASP A 277 -5.72 7.04 1.00
C ASP A 277 -4.63 5.97 0.84
N GLU A 278 -4.86 4.77 1.37
CA GLU A 278 -3.93 3.64 1.26
C GLU A 278 -3.73 3.13 -0.17
N MET A 279 -4.53 3.63 -1.10
CA MET A 279 -4.40 3.39 -2.53
C MET A 279 -3.44 4.34 -3.24
N VAL A 280 -2.98 5.38 -2.56
CA VAL A 280 -1.86 6.18 -3.04
C VAL A 280 -0.61 5.30 -3.04
N GLU A 281 0.24 5.46 -4.03
CA GLU A 281 1.51 4.76 -4.06
C GLU A 281 2.35 5.12 -2.84
N TYR A 282 2.89 4.09 -2.21
CA TYR A 282 3.83 4.18 -1.09
C TYR A 282 5.16 3.61 -1.52
N VAL A 283 6.23 4.35 -1.28
CA VAL A 283 7.56 4.00 -1.79
C VAL A 283 8.59 3.90 -0.66
N ASP A 284 9.72 3.28 -0.99
CA ASP A 284 10.97 3.47 -0.25
C ASP A 284 11.49 4.87 -0.59
N TYR A 285 11.20 5.83 0.27
CA TYR A 285 11.41 7.25 0.03
C TYR A 285 12.89 7.62 -0.14
N TYR A 286 13.75 6.94 0.61
CA TYR A 286 15.17 6.85 0.34
C TYR A 286 15.72 5.47 0.70
N ARG A 287 16.80 5.14 0.04
CA ARG A 287 17.55 3.92 0.24
C ARG A 287 19.04 4.26 0.21
N LEU A 288 19.70 4.18 1.35
CA LEU A 288 21.11 4.49 1.52
C LEU A 288 21.91 3.19 1.53
N THR A 289 22.85 3.04 0.61
CA THR A 289 23.69 1.84 0.47
C THR A 289 25.17 2.15 0.40
N ASN A 290 25.54 3.41 0.15
CA ASN A 290 26.95 3.80 0.10
C ASN A 290 27.53 4.04 1.50
N ALA A 291 28.80 3.73 1.68
CA ALA A 291 29.45 3.77 2.98
C ALA A 291 29.46 5.17 3.62
N ALA A 292 29.54 6.23 2.83
CA ALA A 292 29.57 7.60 3.34
C ALA A 292 28.21 7.99 3.95
N ASP A 293 27.11 7.70 3.24
CA ASP A 293 25.75 7.97 3.75
C ASP A 293 25.45 7.14 5.00
N LEU A 294 25.85 5.86 5.01
CA LEU A 294 25.65 4.98 6.17
C LEU A 294 26.44 5.46 7.39
N ALA A 295 27.70 5.91 7.17
CA ALA A 295 28.56 6.44 8.22
C ALA A 295 28.13 7.83 8.72
N ALA A 296 27.38 8.60 7.93
CA ALA A 296 26.83 9.88 8.36
C ALA A 296 25.91 9.74 9.59
N GLY A 297 25.27 8.57 9.76
CA GLY A 297 24.48 8.24 10.93
C GLY A 297 23.18 9.04 11.05
N GLU A 298 22.82 9.86 10.06
CA GLU A 298 21.61 10.65 10.05
C GLU A 298 21.09 10.98 8.65
N LYS A 299 19.79 11.22 8.57
CA LYS A 299 19.11 11.74 7.38
C LYS A 299 17.94 12.61 7.76
N THR A 300 17.80 13.77 7.13
CA THR A 300 16.63 14.63 7.28
C THR A 300 15.92 14.79 5.95
N VAL A 301 14.60 14.63 5.98
CA VAL A 301 13.74 14.70 4.79
C VAL A 301 12.46 15.46 5.10
N TRP A 302 11.83 15.99 4.06
CA TRP A 302 10.45 16.45 4.05
C TRP A 302 9.59 15.36 3.43
N ILE A 303 8.53 14.96 4.11
CA ILE A 303 7.60 13.93 3.66
C ILE A 303 6.18 14.46 3.66
N PRO A 304 5.29 13.96 2.79
CA PRO A 304 3.86 14.16 2.96
C PRO A 304 3.39 13.61 4.29
N ALA A 305 2.32 14.19 4.84
CA ALA A 305 1.68 13.62 6.00
C ALA A 305 1.23 12.18 5.71
N ASN A 306 1.46 11.29 6.67
CA ASN A 306 1.02 9.89 6.60
C ASN A 306 0.28 9.53 7.89
N VAL A 307 -1.04 9.72 7.87
CA VAL A 307 -1.90 9.49 9.04
C VAL A 307 -2.57 8.14 8.92
N ARG A 308 -2.07 7.16 9.71
CA ARG A 308 -2.54 5.75 9.63
C ARG A 308 -3.39 5.31 10.81
N GLY A 309 -3.56 6.20 11.79
CA GLY A 309 -4.35 5.92 12.97
C GLY A 309 -3.52 5.32 14.10
N ALA A 310 -4.22 4.72 15.06
CA ALA A 310 -3.65 4.06 16.20
C ALA A 310 -3.93 2.57 16.18
N SER A 311 -3.02 1.79 16.78
CA SER A 311 -3.21 0.36 16.98
C SER A 311 -3.18 0.02 18.47
N ALA A 312 -4.32 -0.43 18.99
CA ALA A 312 -4.40 -0.88 20.40
C ALA A 312 -3.52 -2.10 20.70
N LYS A 313 -3.04 -2.81 19.68
CA LYS A 313 -2.14 -3.94 19.83
C LYS A 313 -0.68 -3.52 20.07
N ALA A 314 -0.30 -2.31 19.70
CA ALA A 314 1.04 -1.77 19.88
C ALA A 314 1.20 -1.13 21.26
N THR A 315 1.01 -1.91 22.32
CA THR A 315 0.97 -1.46 23.73
C THR A 315 2.31 -0.98 24.28
N SER A 316 3.40 -1.27 23.60
CA SER A 316 4.75 -0.77 23.91
C SER A 316 5.60 -0.71 22.65
N ALA A 317 6.80 -0.14 22.73
CA ALA A 317 7.74 -0.07 21.63
C ALA A 317 8.07 -1.46 21.04
N TYR A 318 8.10 -2.50 21.84
CA TYR A 318 8.31 -3.88 21.38
C TYR A 318 7.18 -4.44 20.52
N TYR A 319 5.96 -3.95 20.74
CA TYR A 319 4.78 -4.36 19.96
C TYR A 319 4.51 -3.46 18.75
N ARG A 320 5.40 -2.51 18.45
CA ARG A 320 5.38 -1.78 17.17
C ARG A 320 5.95 -2.67 16.05
N THR A 321 5.30 -3.80 15.83
CA THR A 321 5.70 -4.82 14.86
C THR A 321 4.85 -4.71 13.59
N LYS A 322 5.25 -5.43 12.55
CA LYS A 322 4.50 -5.50 11.30
C LYS A 322 3.05 -5.95 11.49
N GLU A 323 2.81 -6.93 12.36
CA GLU A 323 1.47 -7.49 12.60
C GLU A 323 0.55 -6.52 13.33
N ASN A 324 1.13 -5.59 14.08
CA ASN A 324 0.40 -4.64 14.91
C ASN A 324 0.30 -3.25 14.27
N ALA A 325 1.16 -2.92 13.34
CA ALA A 325 1.13 -1.64 12.65
C ALA A 325 -0.06 -1.57 11.66
N PRO A 326 -0.72 -0.42 11.55
CA PRO A 326 -1.70 -0.19 10.50
C PRO A 326 -1.08 -0.31 9.10
N THR A 327 -1.90 -0.68 8.13
CA THR A 327 -1.49 -0.72 6.72
C THR A 327 -0.90 0.62 6.28
N ALA A 328 0.20 0.56 5.52
CA ALA A 328 0.94 1.71 5.01
C ALA A 328 1.54 2.64 6.08
N ALA A 329 1.69 2.20 7.33
CA ALA A 329 2.41 2.95 8.35
C ALA A 329 3.90 3.07 7.99
N SER A 330 4.44 4.28 8.03
CA SER A 330 5.86 4.53 7.71
C SER A 330 6.80 3.90 8.72
N TYR A 331 7.91 3.36 8.23
CA TYR A 331 8.94 2.79 9.09
C TYR A 331 10.35 2.99 8.53
N MET A 332 11.32 2.99 9.42
CA MET A 332 12.74 2.82 9.07
C MET A 332 13.08 1.35 9.04
N GLU A 333 13.85 0.95 8.03
CA GLU A 333 14.42 -0.39 7.96
C GLU A 333 15.94 -0.29 7.83
N LEU A 334 16.65 -0.92 8.75
CA LEU A 334 18.09 -1.02 8.76
C LEU A 334 18.47 -2.46 8.46
N VAL A 335 19.34 -2.66 7.48
CA VAL A 335 19.77 -3.98 7.04
C VAL A 335 21.22 -4.21 7.47
N VAL A 336 21.43 -5.27 8.19
CA VAL A 336 22.74 -5.65 8.74
C VAL A 336 23.10 -7.06 8.28
N ASP A 337 24.27 -7.22 7.67
CA ASP A 337 24.77 -8.49 7.16
C ASP A 337 25.95 -9.01 7.98
N ASN A 338 25.99 -10.33 8.15
CA ASN A 338 27.19 -11.06 8.55
C ASN A 338 27.53 -12.09 7.46
N VAL A 339 28.57 -11.83 6.69
CA VAL A 339 28.96 -12.65 5.54
C VAL A 339 29.43 -14.02 5.96
N GLU A 340 30.17 -14.15 7.08
CA GLU A 340 30.70 -15.43 7.57
C GLU A 340 29.58 -16.35 8.03
N LYS A 341 28.61 -15.80 8.76
CA LYS A 341 27.43 -16.55 9.21
C LYS A 341 26.37 -16.73 8.15
N LYS A 342 26.51 -16.03 7.03
CA LYS A 342 25.49 -15.95 5.98
C LYS A 342 24.14 -15.52 6.56
N GLU A 343 24.14 -14.47 7.38
CA GLU A 343 22.95 -13.93 8.03
C GLU A 343 22.68 -12.48 7.55
N ARG A 344 21.43 -12.19 7.28
CA ARG A 344 20.93 -10.83 7.05
C ARG A 344 19.82 -10.56 8.03
N LEU A 345 19.94 -9.46 8.76
CA LEU A 345 18.96 -9.01 9.73
C LEU A 345 18.31 -7.71 9.26
N TYR A 346 17.00 -7.63 9.37
CA TYR A 346 16.21 -6.42 9.15
C TYR A 346 15.73 -5.92 10.50
N TYR A 347 16.06 -4.68 10.81
CA TYR A 347 15.58 -3.96 11.99
C TYR A 347 14.53 -2.96 11.54
N ARG A 348 13.29 -3.14 11.97
CA ARG A 348 12.17 -2.33 11.53
C ARG A 348 11.65 -1.47 12.65
N ALA A 349 11.79 -0.14 12.51
CA ALA A 349 11.31 0.86 13.46
C ALA A 349 10.13 1.62 12.85
N TYR A 350 8.91 1.32 13.29
CA TYR A 350 7.72 2.06 12.86
C TYR A 350 7.71 3.46 13.45
N LEU A 351 7.43 4.45 12.59
CA LEU A 351 7.40 5.86 12.92
C LEU A 351 5.99 6.31 13.30
N GLY A 352 5.88 7.44 13.96
CA GLY A 352 4.60 8.02 14.40
C GLY A 352 4.79 9.00 15.55
N GLY A 353 3.76 9.20 16.36
CA GLY A 353 3.82 10.03 17.55
C GLY A 353 4.51 9.34 18.74
N ARG A 354 4.53 10.03 19.88
CA ARG A 354 5.19 9.59 21.11
C ARG A 354 4.60 8.30 21.68
N GLU A 355 3.28 8.15 21.60
CA GLU A 355 2.60 6.96 22.11
C GLU A 355 2.93 5.74 21.24
N SER A 356 3.21 4.60 21.84
CA SER A 356 3.52 3.37 21.10
C SER A 356 2.39 2.94 20.16
N THR A 357 1.16 3.30 20.50
CA THR A 357 -0.03 3.04 19.70
C THR A 357 -0.21 3.98 18.51
N ASP A 358 0.50 5.12 18.47
CA ASP A 358 0.33 6.17 17.45
C ASP A 358 1.27 5.97 16.26
N PHE A 359 0.70 5.77 15.06
CA PHE A 359 1.41 5.58 13.80
C PHE A 359 1.19 6.77 12.84
N ASN A 360 0.89 7.95 13.37
CA ASN A 360 0.56 9.11 12.56
C ASN A 360 1.77 10.04 12.40
N LEU A 361 2.02 10.43 11.18
CA LEU A 361 2.94 11.52 10.82
C LEU A 361 2.11 12.66 10.23
N TYR A 362 1.83 13.68 11.04
CA TYR A 362 0.99 14.81 10.66
C TYR A 362 1.78 15.90 9.95
N GLU A 363 1.08 16.66 9.14
CA GLU A 363 1.56 17.90 8.54
C GLU A 363 1.95 18.94 9.61
N ASN A 364 2.83 19.85 9.24
CA ASN A 364 3.34 20.95 10.08
C ASN A 364 4.05 20.48 11.37
N LYS A 365 4.46 19.21 11.42
CA LYS A 365 5.19 18.67 12.59
C LYS A 365 6.63 18.30 12.23
N ASP A 366 7.49 18.43 13.22
CA ASP A 366 8.88 17.99 13.21
C ASP A 366 9.03 16.73 14.05
N TYR A 367 9.53 15.68 13.44
CA TYR A 367 9.81 14.40 14.08
C TYR A 367 11.32 14.15 14.11
N ASN A 368 11.85 13.78 15.26
CA ASN A 368 13.25 13.43 15.46
C ASN A 368 13.35 12.02 16.04
N TRP A 369 13.62 11.04 15.20
CA TRP A 369 13.73 9.64 15.59
C TRP A 369 15.17 9.22 15.73
N ASP A 370 15.49 8.51 16.81
CA ASP A 370 16.78 7.91 17.08
C ASP A 370 16.65 6.39 17.12
N VAL A 371 17.46 5.71 16.30
CA VAL A 371 17.47 4.24 16.19
C VAL A 371 18.84 3.72 16.57
N HIS A 372 18.91 2.91 17.61
CA HIS A 372 20.15 2.33 18.10
C HIS A 372 20.08 0.81 18.10
N ILE A 373 20.87 0.14 17.25
CA ILE A 373 20.95 -1.31 17.18
C ILE A 373 22.01 -1.80 18.16
N THR A 374 21.56 -2.64 19.12
CA THR A 374 22.40 -3.11 20.24
C THR A 374 22.66 -4.62 20.24
N SER A 375 21.84 -5.39 19.53
CA SER A 375 21.92 -6.87 19.54
C SER A 375 21.35 -7.48 18.27
N THR A 376 21.71 -8.72 18.02
CA THR A 376 21.19 -9.54 16.92
C THR A 376 20.10 -10.52 17.36
N ASN A 377 19.55 -10.36 18.57
CA ASN A 377 18.62 -11.33 19.14
C ASN A 377 17.19 -11.20 18.55
N TYR A 378 17.04 -11.67 17.33
CA TYR A 378 15.75 -11.71 16.63
C TYR A 378 14.72 -12.64 17.28
N GLN A 379 15.14 -13.60 18.11
CA GLN A 379 14.21 -14.48 18.79
C GLN A 379 13.47 -13.80 19.94
N ALA A 380 14.11 -12.82 20.58
CA ALA A 380 13.53 -12.04 21.67
C ALA A 380 12.81 -10.78 21.19
N ASP A 381 13.17 -10.25 20.02
CA ASP A 381 12.61 -9.01 19.49
C ASP A 381 11.97 -9.22 18.10
N ARG A 382 10.64 -9.23 18.05
CA ARG A 382 9.86 -9.47 16.81
C ARG A 382 9.96 -8.33 15.79
N ARG A 383 10.56 -7.19 16.14
CA ARG A 383 10.84 -6.10 15.20
C ARG A 383 12.05 -6.39 14.33
N ILE A 384 12.80 -7.46 14.67
CA ILE A 384 13.92 -7.94 13.90
C ILE A 384 13.49 -9.19 13.13
N GLN A 385 13.80 -9.21 11.85
CA GLN A 385 13.59 -10.38 11.01
C GLN A 385 14.94 -10.93 10.57
N LEU A 386 15.19 -12.19 10.87
CA LEU A 386 16.31 -12.92 10.28
C LEU A 386 15.89 -13.42 8.90
N LEU A 387 16.65 -13.06 7.89
CA LEU A 387 16.62 -13.72 6.60
C LEU A 387 17.78 -14.74 6.59
N ASP A 388 17.43 -16.02 6.66
CA ASP A 388 18.41 -17.10 6.55
C ASP A 388 18.97 -17.10 5.12
N GLN A 389 20.29 -16.87 5.00
CA GLN A 389 21.01 -16.90 3.73
C GLN A 389 21.51 -18.30 3.38
N SER A 390 21.36 -19.26 4.29
CA SER A 390 21.69 -20.65 3.96
C SER A 390 20.82 -21.12 2.80
N PRO A 391 21.37 -21.94 1.91
CA PRO A 391 20.58 -22.50 0.82
C PRO A 391 19.31 -23.14 1.35
N VAL A 392 18.18 -22.79 0.74
CA VAL A 392 16.90 -23.43 1.09
C VAL A 392 17.00 -24.90 0.76
N LEU A 393 16.97 -25.75 1.79
CA LEU A 393 16.89 -27.20 1.65
C LEU A 393 15.63 -27.66 2.38
N SER A 394 14.62 -28.05 1.61
CA SER A 394 13.39 -28.61 2.15
C SER A 394 13.40 -30.13 2.03
N THR A 395 12.91 -30.80 3.04
CA THR A 395 12.62 -32.23 3.01
C THR A 395 11.15 -32.55 2.71
N ASN A 396 10.32 -31.51 2.62
CA ASN A 396 8.91 -31.63 2.29
C ASN A 396 8.72 -31.77 0.77
N LEU A 397 8.81 -33.00 0.29
CA LEU A 397 8.62 -33.35 -1.11
C LEU A 397 7.13 -33.28 -1.45
N VAL A 398 6.78 -32.54 -2.45
CA VAL A 398 5.40 -32.39 -2.99
C VAL A 398 5.35 -32.85 -4.44
N GLU A 399 4.16 -33.22 -4.89
CA GLU A 399 3.90 -33.48 -6.31
C GLU A 399 4.11 -32.22 -7.15
N THR A 400 4.68 -32.40 -8.33
CA THR A 400 5.03 -31.29 -9.21
C THR A 400 3.85 -30.84 -10.04
N SER A 401 3.57 -29.55 -9.98
CA SER A 401 2.57 -28.86 -10.78
C SER A 401 3.14 -27.57 -11.36
N ASN A 402 2.46 -26.94 -12.30
CA ASN A 402 2.87 -25.61 -12.81
C ASN A 402 2.57 -24.48 -11.83
N CYS A 403 1.57 -24.65 -10.98
CA CYS A 403 1.19 -23.69 -9.96
C CYS A 403 1.13 -24.40 -8.60
N PHE A 404 1.77 -23.82 -7.60
CA PHE A 404 1.77 -24.32 -6.23
C PHE A 404 0.99 -23.35 -5.34
N MET A 405 0.10 -23.90 -4.53
CA MET A 405 -0.48 -23.17 -3.40
C MET A 405 0.38 -23.43 -2.16
N MET A 406 0.96 -22.38 -1.60
CA MET A 406 1.82 -22.50 -0.42
C MET A 406 1.29 -21.65 0.73
N LYS A 407 1.23 -22.26 1.91
CA LYS A 407 0.95 -21.50 3.13
C LYS A 407 2.13 -20.60 3.49
N PRO A 408 1.90 -19.33 3.85
CA PRO A 408 2.95 -18.46 4.38
C PRO A 408 3.74 -19.11 5.52
N GLY A 409 5.04 -18.92 5.54
CA GLY A 409 5.93 -19.49 6.55
C GLY A 409 6.29 -20.97 6.32
N THR A 410 6.08 -21.51 5.13
CA THR A 410 6.38 -22.92 4.80
C THR A 410 7.50 -23.06 3.77
N ASN A 411 7.97 -24.28 3.60
CA ASN A 411 8.92 -24.65 2.56
C ASN A 411 8.50 -25.98 1.90
N ILE A 412 8.86 -26.14 0.63
CA ILE A 412 8.64 -27.34 -0.14
C ILE A 412 9.87 -27.70 -0.98
N CYS A 413 9.92 -28.93 -1.46
CA CYS A 413 10.74 -29.28 -2.60
C CYS A 413 9.95 -30.16 -3.58
N PHE A 414 10.35 -30.14 -4.85
CA PHE A 414 9.70 -30.90 -5.92
C PHE A 414 10.71 -31.28 -7.02
N ASN A 415 10.38 -32.32 -7.78
CA ASN A 415 11.19 -32.70 -8.92
C ASN A 415 10.82 -31.87 -10.16
N PRO A 416 11.72 -31.01 -10.68
CA PRO A 416 11.38 -30.11 -11.79
C PRO A 416 11.10 -30.81 -13.12
N TYR A 417 11.59 -32.04 -13.28
CA TYR A 417 11.49 -32.77 -14.52
C TYR A 417 10.23 -33.64 -14.63
N LYS A 418 9.40 -33.69 -13.59
CA LYS A 418 8.17 -34.49 -13.56
C LYS A 418 6.93 -33.62 -13.53
N HIS A 419 5.83 -34.13 -14.04
CA HIS A 419 4.47 -33.72 -13.75
C HIS A 419 3.78 -34.83 -12.96
N GLU A 420 3.38 -34.55 -11.73
CA GLU A 420 2.78 -35.54 -10.84
C GLU A 420 1.40 -35.13 -10.34
N ALA A 421 0.97 -33.89 -10.65
CA ALA A 421 -0.33 -33.38 -10.22
C ALA A 421 -1.10 -32.77 -11.41
N GLY A 422 -2.40 -32.91 -11.34
CA GLY A 422 -3.33 -32.34 -12.32
C GLY A 422 -3.93 -33.37 -13.28
N MET A 423 -4.86 -32.86 -14.08
CA MET A 423 -5.57 -33.63 -15.10
C MET A 423 -5.56 -32.80 -16.38
N ASN A 424 -5.37 -33.44 -17.54
CA ASN A 424 -5.60 -32.75 -18.80
C ASN A 424 -7.11 -32.48 -19.02
N GLY A 425 -7.46 -31.70 -20.02
CA GLY A 425 -8.85 -31.39 -20.35
C GLY A 425 -9.74 -32.60 -20.68
N TYR A 426 -9.16 -33.79 -20.81
CA TYR A 426 -9.83 -35.07 -21.06
C TYR A 426 -9.87 -35.99 -19.84
N ASN A 427 -9.59 -35.45 -18.63
CA ASN A 427 -9.53 -36.22 -17.38
C ASN A 427 -8.46 -37.34 -17.36
N VAL A 428 -7.42 -37.16 -18.12
CA VAL A 428 -6.24 -38.03 -18.07
C VAL A 428 -5.23 -37.43 -17.10
N PRO A 429 -4.72 -38.18 -16.12
CA PRO A 429 -3.70 -37.67 -15.21
C PRO A 429 -2.47 -37.19 -15.96
N LEU A 430 -2.02 -35.98 -15.62
CA LEU A 430 -0.74 -35.45 -16.08
C LEU A 430 0.35 -36.03 -15.18
N SER A 431 0.84 -37.15 -15.53
CA SER A 431 1.96 -37.82 -14.82
C SER A 431 3.05 -38.18 -15.83
N GLY A 432 4.29 -38.16 -15.37
CA GLY A 432 5.43 -38.52 -16.19
C GLY A 432 6.44 -37.37 -16.33
N TRP A 433 7.37 -37.56 -17.28
CA TRP A 433 8.41 -36.57 -17.54
C TRP A 433 7.88 -35.38 -18.29
N ASN A 434 8.35 -34.19 -17.90
CA ASN A 434 8.07 -32.95 -18.61
C ASN A 434 8.76 -32.98 -19.98
N THR A 435 8.02 -33.16 -21.05
CA THR A 435 8.53 -33.29 -22.42
C THR A 435 9.24 -32.04 -22.97
N HIS A 436 9.09 -30.89 -22.33
CA HIS A 436 9.84 -29.67 -22.67
C HIS A 436 11.23 -29.64 -22.02
N LEU A 437 11.42 -30.39 -20.93
CA LEU A 437 12.67 -30.49 -20.19
C LEU A 437 13.42 -31.79 -20.45
N THR A 438 12.73 -32.81 -20.95
CA THR A 438 13.30 -34.15 -21.11
C THR A 438 12.90 -34.73 -22.46
N ASP A 439 13.72 -35.63 -22.97
CA ASP A 439 13.38 -36.53 -24.09
C ASP A 439 13.17 -37.92 -23.51
N GLY A 440 11.94 -38.21 -23.16
CA GLY A 440 11.61 -39.42 -22.39
C GLY A 440 12.33 -39.43 -21.04
N GLU A 441 13.08 -40.51 -20.76
CA GLU A 441 13.88 -40.63 -19.54
C GLU A 441 15.30 -40.07 -19.68
N THR A 442 15.57 -39.25 -20.70
CA THR A 442 16.88 -38.65 -20.93
C THR A 442 16.85 -37.14 -20.72
N LEU A 443 17.97 -36.60 -20.33
CA LEU A 443 18.16 -35.18 -20.09
C LEU A 443 19.26 -34.64 -21.00
N ALA A 444 18.88 -33.83 -21.95
CA ALA A 444 19.85 -33.16 -22.81
C ALA A 444 20.64 -32.09 -22.03
N ASP A 445 21.89 -31.83 -22.45
CA ASP A 445 22.77 -30.89 -21.77
C ASP A 445 22.19 -29.46 -21.68
N ASN A 446 21.51 -29.03 -22.74
CA ASN A 446 20.86 -27.71 -22.81
C ASN A 446 19.54 -27.63 -22.00
N LYS A 447 19.13 -28.72 -21.37
CA LYS A 447 17.94 -28.81 -20.48
C LYS A 447 18.30 -29.07 -19.02
N LYS A 448 19.56 -29.32 -18.72
CA LYS A 448 20.04 -29.44 -17.34
C LYS A 448 19.81 -28.15 -16.60
N ILE A 449 19.07 -28.20 -15.51
CA ILE A 449 18.82 -27.03 -14.67
C ILE A 449 20.07 -26.77 -13.85
N THR A 450 20.71 -25.65 -14.12
CA THR A 450 21.94 -25.22 -13.43
C THR A 450 21.64 -24.21 -12.32
N ASP A 451 20.52 -23.48 -12.43
CA ASP A 451 20.14 -22.46 -11.47
C ASP A 451 18.62 -22.25 -11.44
N VAL A 452 18.11 -21.67 -10.36
CA VAL A 452 16.71 -21.27 -10.19
C VAL A 452 16.66 -19.89 -9.58
N LYS A 453 15.95 -18.97 -10.24
CA LYS A 453 15.86 -17.57 -9.82
C LYS A 453 14.43 -17.10 -9.72
N LEU A 454 14.19 -16.16 -8.81
CA LEU A 454 12.96 -15.39 -8.78
C LEU A 454 12.88 -14.49 -10.01
N ILE A 455 11.77 -14.55 -10.73
CA ILE A 455 11.48 -13.65 -11.85
C ILE A 455 10.73 -12.42 -11.34
N TRP A 456 9.67 -12.66 -10.57
CA TRP A 456 8.92 -11.60 -9.91
C TRP A 456 8.17 -12.12 -8.69
N GLN A 457 7.81 -11.21 -7.81
CA GLN A 457 6.97 -11.44 -6.65
C GLN A 457 6.12 -10.23 -6.36
N THR A 458 5.08 -10.40 -5.57
CA THR A 458 4.26 -9.29 -5.06
C THR A 458 4.64 -8.93 -3.63
N LYS A 459 4.13 -7.79 -3.16
CA LYS A 459 4.05 -7.47 -1.75
C LYS A 459 2.74 -7.99 -1.17
N ASP A 460 2.73 -8.27 0.11
CA ASP A 460 1.58 -8.87 0.81
C ASP A 460 0.45 -7.88 1.14
N ASP A 461 0.68 -6.60 0.98
CA ASP A 461 -0.31 -5.52 1.02
C ASP A 461 -0.10 -4.59 -0.19
N ALA A 462 -0.31 -5.11 -1.39
CA ALA A 462 -0.11 -4.40 -2.66
C ALA A 462 1.26 -3.70 -2.72
N THR A 463 1.31 -2.36 -2.72
CA THR A 463 2.55 -1.59 -2.78
C THR A 463 3.20 -1.38 -1.41
N SER A 464 2.47 -1.65 -0.33
CA SER A 464 2.86 -1.24 1.02
C SER A 464 3.37 -2.37 1.94
N GLY A 465 3.21 -3.62 1.51
CA GLY A 465 3.58 -4.79 2.31
C GLY A 465 5.04 -5.23 2.16
N ASP A 466 5.34 -6.39 2.71
CA ASP A 466 6.62 -7.07 2.51
C ASP A 466 6.59 -7.98 1.28
N LEU A 467 7.75 -8.24 0.72
CA LEU A 467 7.92 -9.19 -0.36
C LEU A 467 7.52 -10.61 0.10
N VAL A 468 6.69 -11.28 -0.68
CA VAL A 468 6.11 -12.58 -0.28
C VAL A 468 7.10 -13.73 -0.26
N MET A 469 8.19 -13.64 -1.01
CA MET A 469 9.30 -14.58 -0.94
C MET A 469 10.51 -14.01 -0.18
N GLY A 470 10.54 -12.70 0.05
CA GLY A 470 11.62 -12.01 0.72
C GLY A 470 12.66 -11.43 -0.24
N TYR A 471 13.77 -10.98 0.31
CA TYR A 471 14.86 -10.33 -0.42
C TYR A 471 15.96 -11.31 -0.78
N ALA A 472 16.37 -11.32 -2.02
CA ALA A 472 17.58 -12.00 -2.43
C ALA A 472 18.82 -11.33 -1.83
N ILE A 473 19.75 -12.13 -1.36
CA ILE A 473 20.99 -11.63 -0.75
C ILE A 473 22.01 -11.21 -1.79
N SER A 474 22.03 -11.92 -2.88
CA SER A 474 22.80 -11.59 -4.07
C SER A 474 21.84 -11.35 -5.23
N ARG A 475 22.14 -10.33 -6.02
CA ARG A 475 21.38 -10.04 -7.24
C ARG A 475 21.39 -11.21 -8.23
N ASP A 476 22.52 -11.89 -8.29
CA ASP A 476 22.76 -12.96 -9.27
C ASP A 476 22.51 -14.36 -8.69
N ASP A 477 22.54 -14.49 -7.36
CA ASP A 477 22.29 -15.74 -6.63
C ASP A 477 21.05 -15.59 -5.72
N HIS A 478 19.93 -16.15 -6.17
CA HIS A 478 18.67 -16.20 -5.42
C HIS A 478 18.51 -17.46 -4.59
N SER A 479 19.61 -18.17 -4.31
CA SER A 479 19.57 -19.48 -3.63
C SER A 479 18.96 -19.47 -2.22
N ASN A 480 18.86 -18.28 -1.62
CA ASN A 480 18.12 -18.08 -0.37
C ASN A 480 16.59 -18.05 -0.55
N LEU A 481 16.08 -17.85 -1.77
CA LEU A 481 14.65 -17.81 -2.10
C LEU A 481 14.20 -19.12 -2.74
N ALA A 482 14.95 -19.57 -3.75
CA ALA A 482 14.75 -20.85 -4.41
C ALA A 482 16.09 -21.44 -4.86
N ARG A 483 16.22 -22.75 -4.83
CA ARG A 483 17.48 -23.43 -5.15
C ARG A 483 17.25 -24.77 -5.79
N ILE A 484 18.09 -25.11 -6.78
CA ILE A 484 18.17 -26.44 -7.35
C ILE A 484 19.27 -27.28 -6.64
N THR A 485 19.01 -28.55 -6.40
CA THR A 485 20.00 -29.57 -6.08
C THR A 485 19.91 -30.69 -7.11
N ASP A 486 21.04 -31.30 -7.43
CA ASP A 486 21.14 -32.41 -8.38
C ASP A 486 20.49 -32.17 -9.74
N GLY A 487 20.55 -30.93 -10.25
CA GLY A 487 19.84 -30.49 -11.47
C GLY A 487 20.23 -31.21 -12.75
N GLY A 488 21.33 -32.01 -12.74
CA GLY A 488 21.71 -32.91 -13.83
C GLY A 488 21.18 -34.35 -13.69
N ASP A 489 20.38 -34.65 -12.66
CA ASP A 489 19.86 -36.01 -12.42
C ASP A 489 18.31 -36.00 -12.41
N LEU A 490 17.70 -36.65 -13.36
CA LEU A 490 16.24 -36.72 -13.50
C LEU A 490 15.50 -37.20 -12.24
N GLN A 491 16.08 -38.14 -11.53
CA GLN A 491 15.40 -38.73 -10.37
C GLN A 491 15.67 -37.95 -9.08
N LYS A 492 16.87 -37.40 -8.93
CA LYS A 492 17.32 -36.76 -7.69
C LYS A 492 17.12 -35.26 -7.70
N ALA A 493 16.95 -34.65 -8.87
CA ALA A 493 16.77 -33.20 -8.97
C ALA A 493 15.65 -32.69 -8.06
N ARG A 494 15.94 -31.66 -7.28
CA ARG A 494 14.95 -31.00 -6.40
C ARG A 494 15.10 -29.50 -6.48
N ILE A 495 14.00 -28.83 -6.79
CA ILE A 495 13.88 -27.40 -6.54
C ILE A 495 13.33 -27.21 -5.13
N HIS A 496 14.04 -26.45 -4.33
CA HIS A 496 13.65 -26.08 -2.98
C HIS A 496 13.15 -24.67 -2.97
N VAL A 497 11.98 -24.42 -2.37
CA VAL A 497 11.36 -23.11 -2.23
C VAL A 497 10.96 -22.89 -0.78
N LYS A 498 11.28 -21.69 -0.26
CA LYS A 498 10.88 -21.24 1.06
C LYS A 498 10.12 -19.93 0.93
N VAL A 499 9.02 -19.81 1.64
CA VAL A 499 8.28 -18.56 1.76
C VAL A 499 8.24 -18.11 3.22
N PRO A 500 8.53 -16.85 3.50
CA PRO A 500 8.44 -16.30 4.86
C PRO A 500 6.98 -16.16 5.30
N VAL A 501 6.79 -15.83 6.58
CA VAL A 501 5.48 -15.44 7.10
C VAL A 501 5.05 -14.13 6.43
N SER A 502 3.86 -14.11 5.83
CA SER A 502 3.28 -12.97 5.14
C SER A 502 1.76 -13.04 5.18
N LYS A 503 1.08 -12.01 4.65
CA LYS A 503 -0.39 -12.03 4.46
C LYS A 503 -0.80 -12.77 3.17
N GLY A 504 0.16 -13.28 2.41
CA GLY A 504 -0.05 -13.94 1.15
C GLY A 504 0.23 -13.03 -0.05
N GLY A 505 0.27 -13.64 -1.22
CA GLY A 505 0.56 -12.99 -2.50
C GLY A 505 1.00 -14.00 -3.55
N ASN A 506 1.79 -13.56 -4.50
CA ASN A 506 2.18 -14.39 -5.64
C ASN A 506 3.64 -14.20 -6.01
N ALA A 507 4.25 -15.24 -6.56
CA ALA A 507 5.62 -15.20 -7.05
C ALA A 507 5.82 -16.15 -8.24
N LEU A 508 6.75 -15.83 -9.11
CA LEU A 508 7.18 -16.66 -10.22
C LEU A 508 8.67 -16.93 -10.11
N ILE A 509 9.05 -18.19 -10.12
CA ILE A 509 10.45 -18.60 -10.27
C ILE A 509 10.68 -19.24 -11.63
N ALA A 510 11.90 -19.18 -12.11
CA ALA A 510 12.30 -19.86 -13.34
C ALA A 510 13.57 -20.68 -13.15
N ALA A 511 13.61 -21.81 -13.84
CA ALA A 511 14.79 -22.65 -13.97
C ALA A 511 15.62 -22.23 -15.18
N TYR A 512 16.91 -22.23 -15.02
CA TYR A 512 17.89 -21.86 -16.03
C TYR A 512 18.77 -23.05 -16.40
N SER A 513 19.04 -23.18 -17.69
CA SER A 513 20.16 -23.95 -18.21
C SER A 513 21.18 -22.97 -18.77
N GLY A 514 22.26 -22.74 -18.04
CA GLY A 514 23.15 -21.61 -18.32
C GLY A 514 22.43 -20.27 -18.14
N SER A 515 22.32 -19.48 -19.23
CA SER A 515 21.61 -18.19 -19.22
C SER A 515 20.16 -18.25 -19.74
N THR A 516 19.70 -19.41 -20.22
CA THR A 516 18.39 -19.57 -20.86
C THR A 516 17.38 -20.12 -19.86
N ILE A 517 16.21 -19.50 -19.77
CA ILE A 517 15.08 -20.04 -19.01
C ILE A 517 14.55 -21.27 -19.73
N VAL A 518 14.45 -22.38 -19.03
CA VAL A 518 13.94 -23.64 -19.60
C VAL A 518 12.55 -23.99 -19.08
N TRP A 519 12.15 -23.45 -17.93
CA TRP A 519 10.81 -23.59 -17.36
C TRP A 519 10.57 -22.58 -16.26
N SER A 520 9.30 -22.42 -15.84
CA SER A 520 8.89 -21.55 -14.74
C SER A 520 7.75 -22.16 -13.93
N TRP A 521 7.64 -21.76 -12.67
CA TRP A 521 6.57 -22.17 -11.76
C TRP A 521 6.02 -20.98 -11.04
N HIS A 522 4.68 -20.93 -10.95
CA HIS A 522 3.96 -19.92 -10.21
C HIS A 522 3.63 -20.39 -8.80
N PHE A 523 3.79 -19.52 -7.81
CA PHE A 523 3.47 -19.76 -6.41
C PHE A 523 2.38 -18.79 -5.98
N TRP A 524 1.22 -19.35 -5.64
CA TRP A 524 0.16 -18.64 -4.96
C TRP A 524 0.33 -18.87 -3.46
N ILE A 525 0.85 -17.84 -2.76
CA ILE A 525 1.14 -17.88 -1.34
C ILE A 525 -0.11 -17.42 -0.61
N THR A 526 -0.76 -18.33 0.10
CA THR A 526 -2.05 -18.08 0.74
C THR A 526 -2.30 -19.08 1.87
N ASP A 527 -3.03 -18.66 2.89
CA ASP A 527 -3.57 -19.54 3.93
C ASP A 527 -4.94 -20.12 3.56
N TYR A 528 -5.46 -19.72 2.39
CA TYR A 528 -6.70 -20.23 1.84
C TYR A 528 -6.58 -21.73 1.52
N VAL A 529 -7.50 -22.52 2.08
CA VAL A 529 -7.63 -23.94 1.77
C VAL A 529 -8.96 -24.15 1.07
N PRO A 530 -8.99 -24.35 -0.26
CA PRO A 530 -10.23 -24.70 -0.94
C PRO A 530 -10.73 -26.05 -0.39
N GLN A 531 -11.95 -26.09 0.08
CA GLN A 531 -12.55 -27.35 0.50
C GLN A 531 -12.94 -28.16 -0.73
N GLY A 532 -12.26 -29.24 -0.95
CA GLY A 532 -12.56 -30.18 -2.02
C GLY A 532 -13.95 -30.77 -1.80
N ILE A 533 -14.85 -30.53 -2.76
CA ILE A 533 -16.14 -31.17 -2.81
C ILE A 533 -16.07 -32.22 -3.90
N THR A 534 -15.87 -33.44 -3.50
CA THR A 534 -15.68 -34.58 -4.40
C THR A 534 -17.00 -35.22 -4.85
N SER A 535 -18.13 -34.80 -4.26
CA SER A 535 -19.45 -35.36 -4.54
C SER A 535 -20.54 -34.32 -4.33
N SER A 536 -21.76 -34.66 -4.68
CA SER A 536 -22.93 -33.83 -4.44
C SER A 536 -23.06 -33.49 -2.95
N VAL A 537 -23.21 -32.21 -2.68
CA VAL A 537 -23.48 -31.70 -1.32
C VAL A 537 -24.94 -31.33 -1.21
N THR A 538 -25.53 -31.57 -0.05
CA THR A 538 -26.87 -31.09 0.26
C THR A 538 -26.86 -29.57 0.44
N TYR A 539 -28.05 -28.94 0.34
CA TYR A 539 -28.19 -27.50 0.57
C TYR A 539 -27.63 -27.06 1.93
N ALA A 540 -27.91 -27.82 2.99
CA ALA A 540 -27.42 -27.55 4.34
C ALA A 540 -25.89 -27.63 4.43
N GLN A 541 -25.25 -28.59 3.79
CA GLN A 541 -23.80 -28.72 3.72
C GLN A 541 -23.18 -27.55 2.95
N ALA A 542 -23.78 -27.13 1.84
CA ALA A 542 -23.30 -26.02 1.05
C ALA A 542 -23.46 -24.67 1.81
N GLN A 543 -24.55 -24.47 2.54
CA GLN A 543 -24.70 -23.31 3.43
C GLN A 543 -23.61 -23.28 4.51
N GLN A 544 -23.30 -24.43 5.11
CA GLN A 544 -22.26 -24.50 6.13
C GLN A 544 -20.89 -24.16 5.56
N LEU A 545 -20.56 -24.62 4.35
CA LEU A 545 -19.32 -24.29 3.65
C LEU A 545 -19.24 -22.80 3.33
N THR A 546 -20.34 -22.19 2.93
CA THR A 546 -20.41 -20.74 2.68
C THR A 546 -20.24 -19.94 3.96
N GLN A 547 -20.83 -20.37 5.07
CA GLN A 547 -20.67 -19.74 6.38
C GLN A 547 -19.21 -19.78 6.89
N ASN A 548 -18.48 -20.84 6.57
CA ASN A 548 -17.07 -20.95 6.89
C ASN A 548 -16.16 -20.06 6.01
N GLY A 549 -16.73 -19.35 5.04
CA GLY A 549 -16.02 -18.34 4.25
C GLY A 549 -15.02 -18.87 3.24
N SER A 550 -15.06 -20.19 2.94
CA SER A 550 -14.08 -20.79 2.01
C SER A 550 -14.63 -21.06 0.61
N VAL A 551 -15.96 -21.01 0.44
CA VAL A 551 -16.64 -21.29 -0.83
C VAL A 551 -17.89 -20.45 -0.97
N HIS A 552 -18.33 -20.21 -2.21
CA HIS A 552 -19.64 -19.65 -2.54
C HIS A 552 -20.53 -20.73 -3.16
N GLN A 553 -21.77 -20.70 -2.78
CA GLN A 553 -22.78 -21.55 -3.36
C GLN A 553 -23.64 -20.75 -4.35
N TYR A 554 -23.78 -21.26 -5.55
CA TYR A 554 -24.86 -20.84 -6.46
C TYR A 554 -26.14 -21.60 -6.14
N ALA A 555 -27.12 -20.89 -5.59
CA ALA A 555 -28.47 -21.41 -5.46
C ALA A 555 -29.18 -21.31 -6.83
N THR A 556 -29.42 -22.42 -7.48
CA THR A 556 -30.40 -22.49 -8.56
C THR A 556 -31.81 -22.55 -7.97
N ASP A 557 -32.84 -22.14 -8.70
CA ASP A 557 -34.22 -22.19 -8.21
C ASP A 557 -34.63 -23.61 -7.78
N ALA A 558 -34.17 -24.62 -8.46
CA ALA A 558 -34.30 -26.04 -8.09
C ALA A 558 -33.72 -26.38 -6.71
N PHE A 559 -32.74 -25.60 -6.26
CA PHE A 559 -32.10 -25.77 -4.96
C PHE A 559 -32.90 -25.15 -3.81
N LYS A 560 -33.67 -24.11 -4.12
CA LYS A 560 -34.55 -23.42 -3.15
C LYS A 560 -35.75 -24.28 -2.72
N ASP A 561 -36.15 -25.21 -3.55
CA ASP A 561 -37.37 -26.03 -3.33
C ASP A 561 -37.08 -27.36 -2.59
N GLY A 562 -35.90 -27.48 -1.98
CA GLY A 562 -35.52 -28.68 -1.20
C GLY A 562 -35.28 -29.95 -2.04
N GLY A 563 -35.17 -29.80 -3.34
CA GLY A 563 -34.83 -30.90 -4.24
C GLY A 563 -33.41 -31.40 -4.05
N ALA A 564 -33.14 -32.65 -4.37
CA ALA A 564 -31.83 -33.31 -4.32
C ALA A 564 -30.86 -32.81 -5.41
N HIS A 565 -31.00 -31.55 -5.83
CA HIS A 565 -30.12 -30.98 -6.86
C HIS A 565 -28.85 -30.47 -6.29
N VAL A 566 -27.76 -30.93 -6.88
CA VAL A 566 -26.40 -30.55 -6.55
C VAL A 566 -26.17 -29.10 -6.94
N GLY A 567 -26.19 -28.19 -5.96
CA GLY A 567 -25.69 -26.83 -6.19
C GLY A 567 -24.21 -26.89 -6.49
N LYS A 568 -23.77 -26.20 -7.55
CA LYS A 568 -22.35 -26.04 -7.82
C LYS A 568 -21.73 -25.15 -6.76
N VAL A 569 -20.70 -25.66 -6.12
CA VAL A 569 -19.91 -24.91 -5.15
C VAL A 569 -18.64 -24.44 -5.86
N ILE A 570 -18.37 -23.16 -5.73
CA ILE A 570 -17.18 -22.51 -6.32
C ILE A 570 -16.32 -21.92 -5.20
N MET A 571 -15.08 -21.66 -5.53
CA MET A 571 -14.17 -20.94 -4.63
C MET A 571 -14.77 -19.57 -4.27
N ASP A 572 -14.52 -19.09 -3.05
CA ASP A 572 -14.96 -17.77 -2.59
C ASP A 572 -14.17 -16.61 -3.22
N ARG A 573 -13.20 -16.94 -4.06
CA ARG A 573 -12.25 -15.98 -4.65
C ARG A 573 -11.78 -16.38 -6.03
N ASN A 574 -11.31 -15.39 -6.78
CA ASN A 574 -10.61 -15.60 -8.03
C ASN A 574 -9.26 -16.28 -7.78
N LEU A 575 -8.77 -17.02 -8.78
CA LEU A 575 -7.43 -17.61 -8.70
C LEU A 575 -6.37 -16.53 -8.43
N CYS A 576 -5.47 -16.84 -7.51
CA CYS A 576 -4.39 -15.96 -7.08
C CYS A 576 -4.82 -14.70 -6.30
N ALA A 577 -6.09 -14.56 -5.96
CA ALA A 577 -6.58 -13.51 -5.08
C ALA A 577 -6.16 -13.76 -3.62
N THR A 578 -5.71 -12.71 -2.93
CA THR A 578 -5.29 -12.81 -1.53
C THR A 578 -6.46 -12.73 -0.55
N ALA A 579 -7.62 -12.24 -0.99
CA ALA A 579 -8.84 -12.21 -0.20
C ALA A 579 -10.03 -12.72 -0.99
N GLY A 580 -11.00 -13.31 -0.29
CA GLY A 580 -12.26 -13.78 -0.84
C GLY A 580 -13.43 -12.88 -0.47
N GLY A 581 -14.62 -13.26 -0.92
CA GLY A 581 -15.88 -12.58 -0.64
C GLY A 581 -16.07 -11.28 -1.41
N PHE A 582 -17.19 -10.66 -1.19
CA PHE A 582 -17.53 -9.38 -1.82
C PHE A 582 -16.97 -8.23 -0.99
N PRO A 583 -16.28 -7.25 -1.59
CA PRO A 583 -15.90 -6.06 -0.85
C PRO A 583 -17.17 -5.27 -0.51
N GLY A 584 -17.23 -4.67 0.68
CA GLY A 584 -18.37 -3.83 1.07
C GLY A 584 -18.53 -2.62 0.14
N GLU A 585 -19.70 -1.98 0.14
CA GLU A 585 -20.02 -0.83 -0.73
C GLU A 585 -19.04 0.35 -0.58
N ASN A 586 -18.42 0.49 0.59
CA ASN A 586 -17.43 1.52 0.89
C ASN A 586 -16.00 0.97 0.97
N ALA A 587 -15.74 -0.18 0.35
CA ALA A 587 -14.42 -0.78 0.37
C ALA A 587 -13.38 0.09 -0.35
N SER A 588 -12.16 0.12 0.16
CA SER A 588 -11.04 0.76 -0.52
C SER A 588 -10.68 0.03 -1.80
N LEU A 589 -10.04 0.72 -2.73
CA LEU A 589 -9.51 0.07 -3.94
C LEU A 589 -8.52 -1.06 -3.59
N LEU A 590 -7.78 -0.96 -2.49
CA LEU A 590 -6.91 -2.03 -2.01
C LEU A 590 -7.70 -3.31 -1.69
N GLU A 591 -8.86 -3.17 -1.06
CA GLU A 591 -9.74 -4.32 -0.79
C GLU A 591 -10.29 -4.94 -2.07
N PHE A 592 -10.53 -4.13 -3.11
CA PHE A 592 -10.85 -4.65 -4.44
C PHE A 592 -9.66 -5.36 -5.07
N ALA A 593 -8.46 -4.76 -5.04
CA ALA A 593 -7.25 -5.33 -5.62
C ALA A 593 -6.93 -6.71 -5.05
N LYS A 594 -7.13 -6.91 -3.75
CA LYS A 594 -6.94 -8.21 -3.07
C LYS A 594 -7.88 -9.32 -3.59
N ARG A 595 -8.99 -8.96 -4.24
CA ARG A 595 -10.06 -9.89 -4.69
C ARG A 595 -10.10 -10.12 -6.20
N ILE A 596 -9.44 -9.29 -6.99
CA ILE A 596 -9.44 -9.40 -8.45
C ILE A 596 -8.80 -10.71 -8.92
N GLY A 597 -7.74 -11.15 -8.26
CA GLY A 597 -6.97 -12.29 -8.72
C GLY A 597 -6.14 -11.98 -9.96
N TYR A 598 -5.76 -13.01 -10.69
CA TYR A 598 -4.88 -12.91 -11.84
C TYR A 598 -5.55 -13.38 -13.11
N LEU A 599 -5.01 -12.93 -14.25
CA LEU A 599 -5.51 -13.27 -15.57
C LEU A 599 -4.63 -14.35 -16.20
N TYR A 600 -5.29 -15.30 -16.85
CA TYR A 600 -4.63 -16.33 -17.64
C TYR A 600 -5.04 -16.18 -19.09
N TYR A 601 -4.09 -16.17 -20.00
CA TYR A 601 -4.40 -16.37 -21.41
C TYR A 601 -4.66 -17.85 -21.67
N TRP A 602 -5.49 -18.12 -22.66
CA TRP A 602 -5.76 -19.50 -23.08
C TRP A 602 -4.46 -20.24 -23.37
N GLY A 603 -4.28 -21.40 -22.75
CA GLY A 603 -3.07 -22.22 -22.87
C GLY A 603 -1.83 -21.70 -22.13
N ARG A 604 -1.90 -20.55 -21.47
CA ARG A 604 -0.79 -20.04 -20.67
C ARG A 604 -0.77 -20.68 -19.28
N LYS A 605 0.41 -21.17 -18.87
CA LYS A 605 0.60 -21.76 -17.55
C LYS A 605 0.87 -20.71 -16.46
N ASP A 606 1.46 -19.56 -16.80
CA ASP A 606 1.81 -18.51 -15.87
C ASP A 606 0.79 -17.36 -15.94
N PRO A 607 0.34 -16.83 -14.78
CA PRO A 607 -0.65 -15.77 -14.77
C PRO A 607 -0.05 -14.39 -15.02
N PHE A 608 -0.92 -13.45 -15.39
CA PHE A 608 -0.66 -12.02 -15.39
C PHE A 608 -1.43 -11.33 -14.29
N LEU A 609 -0.93 -10.18 -13.90
CA LEU A 609 -1.61 -9.31 -12.93
C LEU A 609 -3.00 -8.92 -13.44
N GLY A 610 -4.01 -9.00 -12.57
CA GLY A 610 -5.33 -8.46 -12.82
C GLY A 610 -5.31 -6.93 -12.78
N SER A 611 -6.26 -6.28 -13.45
CA SER A 611 -6.43 -4.83 -13.45
C SER A 611 -7.80 -4.45 -12.89
N ILE A 612 -7.87 -3.35 -12.13
CA ILE A 612 -9.13 -2.88 -11.52
C ILE A 612 -10.00 -2.13 -12.54
N ASP A 613 -9.40 -1.41 -13.45
CA ASP A 613 -10.07 -0.49 -14.37
C ASP A 613 -9.74 -0.71 -15.84
N GLY A 614 -9.08 -1.83 -16.16
CA GLY A 614 -8.62 -2.14 -17.53
C GLY A 614 -7.38 -1.36 -17.94
N THR A 615 -6.89 -0.42 -17.14
CA THR A 615 -5.57 0.20 -17.30
C THR A 615 -4.52 -0.60 -16.55
N ALA A 616 -3.25 -0.47 -16.92
CA ALA A 616 -2.15 -1.07 -16.16
C ALA A 616 -2.10 -0.39 -14.79
N ASN A 617 -2.76 -0.99 -13.80
CA ASN A 617 -2.94 -0.37 -12.51
C ASN A 617 -1.68 -0.55 -11.67
N GLU A 618 -1.19 0.54 -11.10
CA GLU A 618 -0.02 0.57 -10.23
C GLU A 618 -0.17 -0.28 -8.95
N LEU A 619 -1.41 -0.65 -8.61
CA LEU A 619 -1.70 -1.53 -7.47
C LEU A 619 -1.26 -2.97 -7.63
N ASN A 620 -1.06 -3.40 -8.86
CA ASN A 620 -0.56 -4.74 -9.16
C ASN A 620 0.90 -4.67 -9.61
N VAL A 621 1.73 -3.97 -8.85
CA VAL A 621 3.17 -3.90 -9.09
C VAL A 621 3.80 -5.23 -8.69
N ILE A 622 4.68 -5.73 -9.54
CA ILE A 622 5.57 -6.85 -9.25
C ILE A 622 6.97 -6.33 -8.94
N TYR A 623 7.70 -7.11 -8.17
CA TYR A 623 9.01 -6.72 -7.64
C TYR A 623 10.04 -7.81 -7.93
N ASP A 624 11.27 -7.40 -8.16
CA ASP A 624 12.41 -8.34 -8.25
C ASP A 624 12.86 -8.81 -6.85
N GLY A 625 13.91 -9.63 -6.82
CA GLY A 625 14.49 -10.13 -5.57
C GLY A 625 15.15 -9.05 -4.70
N GLU A 626 15.40 -7.86 -5.23
CA GLU A 626 15.92 -6.72 -4.47
C GLU A 626 14.82 -5.76 -4.00
N GLY A 627 13.55 -6.06 -4.30
CA GLY A 627 12.41 -5.25 -3.93
C GLY A 627 12.19 -4.03 -4.81
N ARG A 628 12.82 -3.98 -5.99
CA ARG A 628 12.56 -2.93 -6.98
C ARG A 628 11.35 -3.30 -7.81
N GLY A 629 10.48 -2.32 -8.07
CA GLY A 629 9.35 -2.50 -8.97
C GLY A 629 9.83 -2.86 -10.38
N VAL A 630 9.26 -3.92 -10.95
CA VAL A 630 9.53 -4.39 -12.30
C VAL A 630 8.24 -4.40 -13.12
N LYS A 631 8.38 -4.29 -14.43
CA LYS A 631 7.24 -4.35 -15.36
C LYS A 631 7.38 -5.58 -16.23
N LEU A 632 6.24 -6.20 -16.53
CA LEU A 632 6.20 -7.26 -17.53
C LEU A 632 6.65 -6.72 -18.89
N GLY A 633 7.48 -7.50 -19.56
CA GLY A 633 7.88 -7.21 -20.94
C GLY A 633 6.68 -7.28 -21.87
N LYS A 634 6.74 -6.57 -22.99
CA LYS A 634 5.74 -6.65 -24.06
C LYS A 634 6.44 -6.96 -25.37
N VAL A 635 5.95 -7.94 -26.08
CA VAL A 635 6.46 -8.30 -27.42
C VAL A 635 5.30 -8.39 -28.40
N ALA A 636 5.44 -7.74 -29.56
CA ALA A 636 4.46 -7.90 -30.61
C ALA A 636 4.59 -9.30 -31.23
N TYR A 637 3.47 -9.97 -31.46
CA TYR A 637 3.44 -11.30 -32.08
C TYR A 637 4.25 -11.36 -33.38
N SER A 638 4.16 -10.31 -34.20
CA SER A 638 4.92 -10.20 -35.46
C SER A 638 6.44 -10.20 -35.32
N LYS A 639 6.95 -9.98 -34.08
CA LYS A 639 8.40 -10.00 -33.78
C LYS A 639 8.88 -11.35 -33.26
N ILE A 640 7.97 -12.27 -32.98
CA ILE A 640 8.33 -13.62 -32.55
C ILE A 640 8.59 -14.45 -33.84
N PRO A 641 9.75 -15.10 -33.96
CA PRO A 641 10.05 -15.93 -35.12
C PRO A 641 9.02 -17.04 -35.28
N LEU A 642 8.29 -17.00 -36.41
CA LEU A 642 7.23 -17.95 -36.72
C LEU A 642 7.83 -19.22 -37.40
N VAL A 643 8.30 -20.12 -36.60
CA VAL A 643 8.55 -21.50 -37.01
C VAL A 643 7.84 -22.41 -36.02
N ASN A 644 7.20 -23.45 -36.47
CA ASN A 644 6.20 -24.36 -35.87
C ASN A 644 6.25 -24.71 -34.36
N SER A 645 7.19 -24.23 -33.57
CA SER A 645 7.28 -24.40 -32.12
C SER A 645 7.84 -23.18 -31.41
N ASN A 646 8.27 -22.16 -32.16
CA ASN A 646 9.04 -21.06 -31.60
C ASN A 646 8.22 -20.13 -30.69
N THR A 647 6.92 -19.98 -30.95
CA THR A 647 6.07 -19.17 -30.04
C THR A 647 6.02 -19.77 -28.65
N LEU A 648 5.85 -21.11 -28.59
CA LEU A 648 5.83 -21.84 -27.34
C LEU A 648 7.18 -21.78 -26.63
N GLN A 649 8.25 -22.04 -27.37
CA GLN A 649 9.60 -21.92 -26.84
C GLN A 649 9.87 -20.48 -26.34
N TYR A 650 9.46 -19.48 -27.11
CA TYR A 650 9.61 -18.07 -26.71
C TYR A 650 8.90 -17.78 -25.38
N VAL A 651 7.67 -18.20 -25.20
CA VAL A 651 6.91 -17.94 -23.97
C VAL A 651 7.42 -18.75 -22.77
N ILE A 652 8.03 -19.90 -22.98
CA ILE A 652 8.75 -20.65 -21.95
C ILE A 652 10.02 -19.90 -21.52
N GLU A 653 10.77 -19.37 -22.48
CA GLU A 653 12.01 -18.65 -22.25
C GLU A 653 11.77 -17.22 -21.71
N HIS A 654 10.55 -16.67 -21.88
CA HIS A 654 10.16 -15.33 -21.48
C HIS A 654 8.83 -15.33 -20.71
N PRO A 655 8.77 -15.97 -19.55
CA PRO A 655 7.53 -16.11 -18.76
C PRO A 655 7.02 -14.77 -18.22
N ASP A 656 7.85 -13.74 -18.22
CA ASP A 656 7.56 -12.35 -17.84
C ASP A 656 7.12 -11.45 -18.99
N HIS A 657 6.91 -11.99 -20.20
CA HIS A 657 6.50 -11.22 -21.37
C HIS A 657 5.03 -11.43 -21.73
N ILE A 658 4.37 -10.33 -22.07
CA ILE A 658 3.02 -10.30 -22.64
C ILE A 658 3.15 -10.25 -24.18
N ILE A 659 2.51 -11.18 -24.88
CA ILE A 659 2.42 -11.15 -26.32
C ILE A 659 1.27 -10.23 -26.72
N THR A 660 1.56 -9.21 -27.50
CA THR A 660 0.56 -8.25 -27.98
C THR A 660 0.29 -8.44 -29.47
N GLY A 661 -0.99 -8.47 -29.86
CA GLY A 661 -1.41 -8.45 -31.26
C GLY A 661 -1.37 -7.02 -31.83
N SER A 662 -1.32 -6.89 -33.17
CA SER A 662 -1.47 -5.63 -33.88
C SER A 662 -2.77 -5.61 -34.66
N GLY A 663 -3.62 -4.59 -34.48
CA GLY A 663 -4.82 -4.37 -35.31
C GLY A 663 -5.85 -5.51 -35.24
N SER A 664 -6.21 -6.12 -36.40
CA SER A 664 -7.19 -7.20 -36.50
C SER A 664 -6.81 -8.50 -35.76
N ASP A 665 -5.54 -8.62 -35.34
CA ASP A 665 -5.05 -9.81 -34.66
C ASP A 665 -5.33 -9.81 -33.15
N GLN A 666 -5.90 -8.75 -32.62
CA GLN A 666 -6.22 -8.66 -31.18
C GLN A 666 -7.21 -9.72 -30.70
N ASN A 667 -8.05 -10.22 -31.56
CA ASN A 667 -9.02 -11.29 -31.29
C ASN A 667 -8.53 -12.68 -31.74
N ASN A 668 -7.28 -12.80 -32.18
CA ASN A 668 -6.77 -14.03 -32.68
C ASN A 668 -6.09 -14.86 -31.59
N SER A 669 -6.32 -16.15 -31.55
CA SER A 669 -5.65 -17.14 -30.71
C SER A 669 -4.11 -17.07 -30.75
N ARG A 670 -3.55 -16.31 -31.68
CA ARG A 670 -2.12 -16.04 -31.85
C ARG A 670 -1.48 -15.22 -30.73
N CYS A 671 -2.27 -14.49 -29.93
CA CYS A 671 -1.75 -13.74 -28.78
C CYS A 671 -1.69 -14.57 -27.49
N SER A 672 -2.14 -15.82 -27.53
CA SER A 672 -2.04 -16.76 -26.43
C SER A 672 -0.70 -17.51 -26.42
N TRP A 673 -0.36 -18.15 -25.34
CA TRP A 673 0.78 -19.07 -25.24
C TRP A 673 0.64 -20.28 -26.15
N TYR A 674 -0.53 -20.46 -26.68
CA TYR A 674 -0.90 -21.50 -27.58
C TYR A 674 -0.95 -20.95 -29.00
N SER A 675 -0.10 -21.43 -29.91
CA SER A 675 -0.23 -21.19 -31.34
C SER A 675 -0.85 -22.42 -32.00
N LEU A 676 -2.03 -22.24 -32.56
CA LEU A 676 -2.50 -23.17 -33.61
C LEU A 676 -1.51 -23.14 -34.75
N ASN A 677 -0.91 -24.28 -35.05
CA ASN A 677 -0.34 -24.47 -36.35
C ASN A 677 -1.49 -24.45 -37.33
N GLU A 678 -1.52 -23.48 -38.27
CA GLU A 678 -2.62 -23.32 -39.25
C GLU A 678 -2.85 -24.56 -40.10
N THR A 679 -1.95 -25.54 -40.03
CA THR A 679 -1.99 -26.78 -40.86
C THR A 679 -2.37 -28.03 -40.09
N THR A 680 -2.48 -28.01 -38.75
CA THR A 680 -2.86 -29.19 -37.96
C THR A 680 -3.96 -28.87 -36.97
N THR A 681 -4.98 -29.69 -36.92
CA THR A 681 -6.10 -29.66 -35.95
C THR A 681 -5.72 -30.23 -34.59
N GLU A 682 -4.45 -30.43 -34.32
CA GLU A 682 -3.98 -30.95 -33.03
C GLU A 682 -3.75 -29.82 -32.03
N TYR A 683 -4.59 -29.79 -31.04
CA TYR A 683 -4.51 -28.88 -29.88
C TYR A 683 -3.49 -29.44 -28.87
N GLN A 684 -2.34 -28.79 -28.77
CA GLN A 684 -1.44 -29.08 -27.65
C GLN A 684 -1.84 -28.21 -26.47
N TYR A 685 -2.36 -28.84 -25.44
CA TYR A 685 -2.77 -28.17 -24.22
C TYR A 685 -1.58 -28.09 -23.24
N PHE A 686 -1.30 -26.86 -22.78
CA PHE A 686 -0.57 -26.63 -21.56
C PHE A 686 -1.58 -26.56 -20.42
N VAL A 687 -1.56 -27.49 -19.54
CA VAL A 687 -2.31 -27.43 -18.28
C VAL A 687 -1.33 -27.19 -17.15
#